data_2900dfc2ab65b4f3d3a794e9cbe75672
#
_entry.id   2900dfc2ab65b4f3d3a794e9cbe75672
#
_cell.length_a   1.000
_cell.length_b   1.000
_cell.length_c   1.000
_cell.angle_alpha   90.00
_cell.angle_beta   90.00
_cell.angle_gamma   90.00
#
_symmetry.space_group_name_H-M   'P 1'
#
loop_
_entity.id
_entity.type
_entity.pdbx_description
1 polymer ?
#
loop_
_entity_poly.entity_id
_entity_poly.type
_entity_poly.pdbx_seq_one_letter_code
_entity_poly.pdbx_strand_id
1 'polypeptide(L)'
;MLSPDEAPRGTVGIPRALNMYENYPFWHAFFTRLGFSVQLSDQSSKKTYQAGIESMPSESVCYPAKMSHGHVMNLIDRDVDFIWMPCVRWERKEDPTAGNCYNCPIVMSYPTALALNIDEIREQNIEFLYPFVPYHDKTELKRRLYQVLAVDRVADAEAGRGRVRGPKITRSEVDAAVNAAFEADARFHEDIQTMGEEALKWVEDHGGHGIVLAGRPYHNDPEINHALPELISSFGFAVFTEDSLAHLVKPERPIRVVDQWMYHSRLYAVARFVTMRNDLDLIQLNSFGCGLDALTTDQVQEILEASGKIYTVLKIDEVSNLGAARIRIRSLMAALKDQEAERLAEATAAGEAYEQGDAAPVAPSTDAPAFASRKYTFEAQRESASTAWPKVPFTEQMRDEGYTILCPQMAPIHFDLVKEVFRGAGYNLELLPSTDHDAVEAGLRYVNNDICYPSILVTGQIMEAIESGRYDLSKTAVVISQTGGGCRATNYIALIRKALRESGHPEIPVISLSAVALGEDNPGFKITPALLKQAVYAVLFGDVMMQMLYRCRPYEATPGAANALYEEYMARARKLAPKFNRHNYTKLCREAIRAFDTMPLVGEGTKPRVGVVGEILVKFHPTANNHVVDVIEREGCEAVVPGLLDFFLYSMSNAELQKDELGSSATTRAGMQALIKLVDWMRTPVEEMLEKSRRFEAPERIGTMAEKARTVLSVCNNMGEGWLLTAEMLDLIDHGAPNIICTQPFACLPNHVVGKAVIKELRRQHPESNIVAVDYDPGASEVNQLNRIKLMISVAKENMRAGKGFKLEKVAPLAMDEVTGQMRAHDDCVSCGPASEEAVTSVAKRLGRGIKK
;
A
#
# COMPACT_ATOMS: atom_id res chain seq x y z
N MET A 1 -14.80 10.17 -35.43
CA MET A 1 -15.42 9.25 -34.41
C MET A 1 -16.40 8.37 -35.16
N LEU A 2 -16.38 7.05 -34.91
CA LEU A 2 -17.41 6.17 -35.45
C LEU A 2 -18.69 6.34 -34.63
N SER A 3 -19.83 6.53 -35.30
CA SER A 3 -21.12 6.46 -34.61
C SER A 3 -21.43 5.02 -34.18
N PRO A 4 -22.32 4.80 -33.21
CA PRO A 4 -22.70 3.43 -32.79
C PRO A 4 -23.20 2.56 -33.96
N ASP A 5 -23.92 3.15 -34.89
CA ASP A 5 -24.48 2.44 -36.07
C ASP A 5 -23.42 2.10 -37.13
N GLU A 6 -22.33 2.86 -37.19
CA GLU A 6 -21.22 2.65 -38.13
C GLU A 6 -20.13 1.73 -37.57
N ALA A 7 -20.15 1.44 -36.25
CA ALA A 7 -19.13 0.65 -35.58
C ALA A 7 -19.35 -0.85 -35.77
N PRO A 8 -18.54 -1.54 -36.58
CA PRO A 8 -18.75 -2.96 -36.89
C PRO A 8 -18.58 -3.88 -35.69
N ARG A 9 -17.90 -3.43 -34.64
CA ARG A 9 -17.63 -4.22 -33.44
C ARG A 9 -18.39 -3.76 -32.18
N GLY A 10 -19.29 -2.79 -32.35
CA GLY A 10 -20.15 -2.29 -31.26
C GLY A 10 -19.56 -1.10 -30.52
N THR A 11 -20.04 -0.88 -29.31
CA THR A 11 -19.77 0.31 -28.51
C THR A 11 -19.01 -0.04 -27.21
N VAL A 12 -17.93 0.67 -26.93
CA VAL A 12 -17.19 0.60 -25.67
C VAL A 12 -17.46 1.84 -24.81
N GLY A 13 -17.87 1.63 -23.57
CA GLY A 13 -17.99 2.67 -22.55
C GLY A 13 -16.66 2.91 -21.83
N ILE A 14 -16.24 4.17 -21.69
CA ILE A 14 -15.06 4.56 -20.92
C ILE A 14 -15.49 5.55 -19.82
N PRO A 15 -15.30 5.21 -18.52
CA PRO A 15 -15.65 6.12 -17.44
C PRO A 15 -14.65 7.28 -17.36
N ARG A 16 -15.16 8.51 -17.18
CA ARG A 16 -14.34 9.71 -16.90
C ARG A 16 -13.86 9.69 -15.46
N ALA A 17 -12.92 8.81 -15.13
CA ALA A 17 -12.49 8.62 -13.76
C ALA A 17 -11.03 8.22 -13.68
N LEU A 18 -10.37 8.67 -12.60
CA LEU A 18 -8.99 8.31 -12.27
C LEU A 18 -8.04 8.56 -13.47
N ASN A 19 -7.14 7.63 -13.76
CA ASN A 19 -6.15 7.78 -14.84
C ASN A 19 -6.73 7.79 -16.26
N MET A 20 -8.04 7.58 -16.43
CA MET A 20 -8.69 7.80 -17.73
C MET A 20 -8.65 9.26 -18.17
N TYR A 21 -8.46 10.21 -17.28
CA TYR A 21 -8.14 11.59 -17.62
C TYR A 21 -6.82 11.75 -18.36
N GLU A 22 -5.84 10.92 -18.05
CA GLU A 22 -4.54 10.89 -18.74
C GLU A 22 -4.60 10.01 -19.97
N ASN A 23 -5.07 8.78 -19.83
CA ASN A 23 -4.92 7.72 -20.82
C ASN A 23 -6.07 7.66 -21.84
N TYR A 24 -7.08 8.54 -21.75
CA TYR A 24 -8.22 8.55 -22.67
C TYR A 24 -7.81 8.68 -24.14
N PRO A 25 -6.90 9.59 -24.56
CA PRO A 25 -6.50 9.71 -25.97
C PRO A 25 -5.95 8.40 -26.53
N PHE A 26 -5.17 7.66 -25.74
CA PHE A 26 -4.68 6.33 -26.10
C PHE A 26 -5.85 5.35 -26.33
N TRP A 27 -6.74 5.21 -25.36
CA TRP A 27 -7.84 4.22 -25.42
C TRP A 27 -8.86 4.57 -26.49
N HIS A 28 -9.16 5.85 -26.68
CA HIS A 28 -10.02 6.32 -27.76
C HIS A 28 -9.47 5.93 -29.13
N ALA A 29 -8.21 6.25 -29.40
CA ALA A 29 -7.55 5.93 -30.67
C ALA A 29 -7.46 4.41 -30.88
N PHE A 30 -7.13 3.66 -29.84
CA PHE A 30 -7.04 2.20 -29.86
C PHE A 30 -8.36 1.55 -30.26
N PHE A 31 -9.46 1.86 -29.58
CA PHE A 31 -10.77 1.25 -29.85
C PHE A 31 -11.36 1.72 -31.17
N THR A 32 -11.21 3.00 -31.50
CA THR A 32 -11.68 3.51 -32.82
C THR A 32 -10.94 2.82 -33.95
N ARG A 33 -9.62 2.60 -33.84
CA ARG A 33 -8.84 1.88 -34.85
C ARG A 33 -9.23 0.41 -34.98
N LEU A 34 -9.70 -0.21 -33.91
CA LEU A 34 -10.28 -1.57 -33.95
C LEU A 34 -11.72 -1.61 -34.49
N GLY A 35 -12.36 -0.48 -34.75
CA GLY A 35 -13.71 -0.41 -35.28
C GLY A 35 -14.81 -0.43 -34.19
N PHE A 36 -14.51 0.03 -32.97
CA PHE A 36 -15.52 0.30 -31.94
C PHE A 36 -15.95 1.77 -31.97
N SER A 37 -17.21 2.04 -31.62
CA SER A 37 -17.65 3.35 -31.19
C SER A 37 -17.24 3.53 -29.71
N VAL A 38 -16.64 4.68 -29.37
CA VAL A 38 -16.23 4.99 -28.01
C VAL A 38 -17.19 5.97 -27.38
N GLN A 39 -17.80 5.61 -26.27
CA GLN A 39 -18.68 6.48 -25.48
C GLN A 39 -18.05 6.77 -24.12
N LEU A 40 -17.91 8.05 -23.80
CA LEU A 40 -17.55 8.50 -22.45
C LEU A 40 -18.80 8.56 -21.57
N SER A 41 -18.63 8.33 -20.27
CA SER A 41 -19.63 8.75 -19.29
C SER A 41 -19.85 10.25 -19.35
N ASP A 42 -20.96 10.73 -18.79
CA ASP A 42 -21.26 12.16 -18.69
C ASP A 42 -20.16 12.92 -17.95
N GLN A 43 -20.13 14.23 -18.13
CA GLN A 43 -19.30 15.10 -17.33
C GLN A 43 -19.66 14.93 -15.84
N SER A 44 -18.65 14.93 -15.00
CA SER A 44 -18.81 14.76 -13.55
C SER A 44 -19.72 15.81 -12.95
N SER A 45 -20.52 15.39 -11.99
CA SER A 45 -21.48 16.23 -11.29
C SER A 45 -21.81 15.62 -9.93
N LYS A 46 -22.39 16.41 -9.03
CA LYS A 46 -22.90 15.88 -7.76
C LYS A 46 -23.94 14.77 -7.95
N LYS A 47 -24.71 14.80 -9.05
CA LYS A 47 -25.65 13.71 -9.40
C LYS A 47 -24.91 12.43 -9.74
N THR A 48 -23.79 12.52 -10.47
CA THR A 48 -22.91 11.38 -10.76
C THR A 48 -22.38 10.75 -9.47
N TYR A 49 -21.88 11.58 -8.53
CA TYR A 49 -21.43 11.10 -7.22
C TYR A 49 -22.54 10.36 -6.46
N GLN A 50 -23.73 10.97 -6.39
CA GLN A 50 -24.87 10.39 -5.68
C GLN A 50 -25.32 9.06 -6.23
N ALA A 51 -25.27 8.85 -7.55
CA ALA A 51 -25.62 7.59 -8.19
C ALA A 51 -24.72 6.41 -7.78
N GLY A 52 -23.50 6.69 -7.32
CA GLY A 52 -22.55 5.65 -6.93
C GLY A 52 -22.46 5.36 -5.42
N ILE A 53 -23.12 6.15 -4.55
CA ILE A 53 -22.89 6.13 -3.10
C ILE A 53 -23.11 4.74 -2.48
N GLU A 54 -24.17 4.04 -2.86
CA GLU A 54 -24.55 2.74 -2.26
C GLU A 54 -23.53 1.63 -2.53
N SER A 55 -22.77 1.76 -3.62
CA SER A 55 -21.75 0.78 -4.01
C SER A 55 -20.35 1.07 -3.46
N MET A 56 -20.15 2.17 -2.71
CA MET A 56 -18.84 2.54 -2.17
C MET A 56 -18.46 1.68 -0.95
N PRO A 57 -17.40 0.85 -1.02
CA PRO A 57 -17.07 -0.04 0.08
C PRO A 57 -16.33 0.64 1.25
N SER A 58 -15.87 1.88 1.06
CA SER A 58 -15.08 2.61 2.05
C SER A 58 -15.32 4.12 2.00
N GLU A 59 -15.70 4.69 3.13
CA GLU A 59 -15.92 6.13 3.28
C GLU A 59 -14.63 6.95 3.21
N SER A 60 -13.49 6.37 3.59
CA SER A 60 -12.19 7.04 3.66
C SER A 60 -11.36 6.99 2.38
N VAL A 61 -11.88 6.42 1.29
CA VAL A 61 -11.22 6.50 -0.01
C VAL A 61 -11.36 7.90 -0.61
N CYS A 62 -10.36 8.35 -1.40
CA CYS A 62 -10.34 9.69 -2.00
C CYS A 62 -11.55 9.95 -2.92
N TYR A 63 -11.96 11.22 -3.01
CA TYR A 63 -13.12 11.66 -3.80
C TYR A 63 -13.06 11.25 -5.28
N PRO A 64 -11.91 11.34 -5.99
CA PRO A 64 -11.80 10.83 -7.37
C PRO A 64 -12.15 9.34 -7.52
N ALA A 65 -11.80 8.52 -6.54
CA ALA A 65 -12.17 7.10 -6.57
C ALA A 65 -13.67 6.89 -6.30
N LYS A 66 -14.27 7.65 -5.38
CA LYS A 66 -15.72 7.64 -5.13
C LYS A 66 -16.51 8.00 -6.38
N MET A 67 -16.07 9.02 -7.13
CA MET A 67 -16.71 9.45 -8.39
C MET A 67 -16.76 8.34 -9.44
N SER A 68 -15.79 7.42 -9.46
CA SER A 68 -15.75 6.34 -10.46
C SER A 68 -16.96 5.40 -10.40
N HIS A 69 -17.57 5.22 -9.23
CA HIS A 69 -18.79 4.43 -9.06
C HIS A 69 -19.95 5.01 -9.90
N GLY A 70 -20.20 6.31 -9.77
CA GLY A 70 -21.24 6.99 -10.51
C GLY A 70 -21.00 7.02 -12.03
N HIS A 71 -19.74 7.10 -12.46
CA HIS A 71 -19.40 7.04 -13.89
C HIS A 71 -19.67 5.66 -14.49
N VAL A 72 -19.40 4.59 -13.74
CA VAL A 72 -19.73 3.22 -14.19
C VAL A 72 -21.23 3.04 -14.24
N MET A 73 -21.99 3.50 -13.24
CA MET A 73 -23.46 3.49 -13.25
C MET A 73 -24.03 4.23 -14.47
N ASN A 74 -23.49 5.41 -14.79
CA ASN A 74 -23.91 6.18 -15.95
C ASN A 74 -23.69 5.44 -17.29
N LEU A 75 -22.62 4.64 -17.39
CA LEU A 75 -22.36 3.84 -18.59
C LEU A 75 -23.25 2.59 -18.68
N ILE A 76 -23.62 2.01 -17.54
CA ILE A 76 -24.60 0.91 -17.46
C ILE A 76 -25.95 1.40 -18.03
N ASP A 77 -26.40 2.59 -17.64
CA ASP A 77 -27.64 3.19 -18.12
C ASP A 77 -27.62 3.52 -19.64
N ARG A 78 -26.44 3.54 -20.28
CA ARG A 78 -26.27 3.88 -21.72
C ARG A 78 -26.30 2.68 -22.67
N ASP A 79 -26.48 1.47 -22.15
CA ASP A 79 -26.54 0.22 -22.94
C ASP A 79 -25.32 0.05 -23.88
N VAL A 80 -24.10 0.30 -23.36
CA VAL A 80 -22.86 0.00 -24.09
C VAL A 80 -22.60 -1.50 -24.14
N ASP A 81 -21.92 -2.00 -25.17
CA ASP A 81 -21.65 -3.43 -25.30
C ASP A 81 -20.71 -3.95 -24.22
N PHE A 82 -19.76 -3.12 -23.78
CA PHE A 82 -18.93 -3.38 -22.62
C PHE A 82 -18.33 -2.08 -22.06
N ILE A 83 -17.92 -2.11 -20.80
CA ILE A 83 -17.23 -1.00 -20.14
C ILE A 83 -15.75 -1.37 -20.01
N TRP A 84 -14.85 -0.44 -20.38
CA TRP A 84 -13.42 -0.60 -20.33
C TRP A 84 -12.80 0.31 -19.28
N MET A 85 -12.18 -0.27 -18.24
CA MET A 85 -11.44 0.45 -17.21
C MET A 85 -10.25 -0.40 -16.72
N PRO A 86 -9.13 -0.44 -17.45
CA PRO A 86 -8.02 -1.33 -17.13
C PRO A 86 -7.31 -0.92 -15.86
N CYS A 87 -6.75 -1.91 -15.17
CA CYS A 87 -5.83 -1.73 -14.05
C CYS A 87 -4.42 -1.45 -14.59
N VAL A 88 -3.91 -0.24 -14.36
CA VAL A 88 -2.60 0.21 -14.83
C VAL A 88 -1.65 0.38 -13.66
N ARG A 89 -0.66 -0.50 -13.55
CA ARG A 89 0.32 -0.48 -12.46
C ARG A 89 1.43 0.52 -12.68
N TRP A 90 1.93 0.60 -13.91
CA TRP A 90 3.00 1.51 -14.30
C TRP A 90 2.55 2.35 -15.49
N GLU A 91 2.75 3.64 -15.36
CA GLU A 91 2.67 4.56 -16.49
C GLU A 91 3.96 4.53 -17.31
N ARG A 92 3.97 5.25 -18.43
CA ARG A 92 5.20 5.45 -19.19
C ARG A 92 6.12 6.40 -18.42
N LYS A 93 7.39 6.01 -18.31
CA LYS A 93 8.38 6.80 -17.58
C LYS A 93 8.76 8.05 -18.38
N GLU A 94 8.40 9.23 -17.91
CA GLU A 94 8.71 10.51 -18.56
C GLU A 94 10.12 10.99 -18.26
N ASP A 95 10.54 10.85 -16.99
CA ASP A 95 11.90 11.17 -16.59
C ASP A 95 12.68 9.86 -16.35
N PRO A 96 13.69 9.56 -17.22
CA PRO A 96 14.51 8.36 -17.07
C PRO A 96 15.26 8.29 -15.74
N THR A 97 15.51 9.44 -15.09
CA THR A 97 16.25 9.51 -13.83
C THR A 97 15.36 9.28 -12.59
N ALA A 98 14.02 9.29 -12.73
CA ALA A 98 13.11 8.92 -11.66
C ALA A 98 13.31 7.45 -11.24
N GLY A 99 13.05 7.12 -9.98
CA GLY A 99 13.23 5.76 -9.45
C GLY A 99 12.29 4.75 -10.09
N ASN A 100 11.01 5.12 -10.26
CA ASN A 100 9.97 4.29 -10.88
C ASN A 100 8.86 5.15 -11.51
N CYS A 101 7.81 4.53 -12.05
CA CYS A 101 6.67 5.18 -12.69
C CYS A 101 5.33 4.55 -12.26
N TYR A 102 5.21 4.19 -10.98
CA TYR A 102 3.97 3.60 -10.45
C TYR A 102 2.80 4.58 -10.51
N ASN A 103 1.62 4.02 -10.72
CA ASN A 103 0.38 4.63 -10.27
C ASN A 103 0.20 4.46 -8.74
N CYS A 104 -0.67 5.25 -8.14
CA CYS A 104 -1.07 4.98 -6.76
C CYS A 104 -1.86 3.66 -6.68
N PRO A 105 -1.86 2.96 -5.52
CA PRO A 105 -2.58 1.70 -5.37
C PRO A 105 -4.07 1.78 -5.70
N ILE A 106 -4.72 2.95 -5.48
CA ILE A 106 -6.13 3.16 -5.85
C ILE A 106 -6.29 3.17 -7.38
N VAL A 107 -5.56 4.01 -8.09
CA VAL A 107 -5.63 4.06 -9.56
C VAL A 107 -5.36 2.69 -10.17
N MET A 108 -4.35 1.98 -9.64
CA MET A 108 -3.97 0.66 -10.12
C MET A 108 -5.08 -0.38 -9.96
N SER A 109 -5.78 -0.41 -8.83
CA SER A 109 -6.59 -1.57 -8.42
C SER A 109 -8.08 -1.25 -8.24
N TYR A 110 -8.50 0.00 -8.25
CA TYR A 110 -9.87 0.38 -7.94
C TYR A 110 -10.93 -0.17 -8.92
N PRO A 111 -10.62 -0.42 -10.20
CA PRO A 111 -11.57 -1.13 -11.07
C PRO A 111 -12.01 -2.50 -10.51
N THR A 112 -11.13 -3.20 -9.75
CA THR A 112 -11.52 -4.40 -9.00
C THR A 112 -12.58 -4.11 -7.95
N ALA A 113 -12.45 -3.00 -7.21
CA ALA A 113 -13.43 -2.60 -6.20
C ALA A 113 -14.80 -2.28 -6.82
N LEU A 114 -14.81 -1.62 -7.98
CA LEU A 114 -16.03 -1.33 -8.74
C LEU A 114 -16.74 -2.63 -9.15
N ALA A 115 -16.01 -3.56 -9.75
CA ALA A 115 -16.54 -4.85 -10.21
C ALA A 115 -17.16 -5.68 -9.07
N LEU A 116 -16.59 -5.61 -7.85
CA LEU A 116 -17.04 -6.39 -6.69
C LEU A 116 -18.21 -5.74 -5.93
N ASN A 117 -18.44 -4.43 -6.10
CA ASN A 117 -19.39 -3.70 -5.26
C ASN A 117 -20.58 -3.09 -6.00
N ILE A 118 -20.49 -2.88 -7.31
CA ILE A 118 -21.62 -2.44 -8.15
C ILE A 118 -22.45 -3.68 -8.53
N ASP A 119 -23.60 -3.85 -7.90
CA ASP A 119 -24.45 -5.03 -8.09
C ASP A 119 -25.02 -5.12 -9.50
N GLU A 120 -25.31 -3.99 -10.11
CA GLU A 120 -25.86 -3.87 -11.48
C GLU A 120 -24.97 -4.53 -12.52
N ILE A 121 -23.64 -4.53 -12.33
CA ILE A 121 -22.70 -5.22 -13.22
C ILE A 121 -23.07 -6.71 -13.30
N ARG A 122 -23.36 -7.35 -12.18
CA ARG A 122 -23.71 -8.76 -12.09
C ARG A 122 -25.17 -9.00 -12.45
N GLU A 123 -26.09 -8.21 -11.88
CA GLU A 123 -27.54 -8.41 -12.02
C GLU A 123 -28.01 -8.19 -13.45
N GLN A 124 -27.43 -7.24 -14.17
CA GLN A 124 -27.75 -6.94 -15.55
C GLN A 124 -26.79 -7.63 -16.53
N ASN A 125 -25.86 -8.46 -16.05
CA ASN A 125 -24.85 -9.15 -16.85
C ASN A 125 -24.04 -8.20 -17.75
N ILE A 126 -23.58 -7.08 -17.17
CA ILE A 126 -22.77 -6.09 -17.87
C ILE A 126 -21.34 -6.61 -18.02
N GLU A 127 -20.82 -6.56 -19.24
CA GLU A 127 -19.42 -6.90 -19.50
C GLU A 127 -18.51 -5.74 -19.07
N PHE A 128 -18.00 -5.82 -17.83
CA PHE A 128 -17.05 -4.84 -17.27
C PHE A 128 -15.63 -5.40 -17.36
N LEU A 129 -14.82 -4.86 -18.28
CA LEU A 129 -13.44 -5.29 -18.54
C LEU A 129 -12.44 -4.40 -17.80
N TYR A 130 -11.79 -4.98 -16.81
CA TYR A 130 -10.77 -4.32 -15.97
C TYR A 130 -9.46 -5.11 -15.85
N PRO A 131 -8.89 -5.55 -16.99
CA PRO A 131 -7.67 -6.35 -16.96
C PRO A 131 -6.48 -5.54 -16.43
N PHE A 132 -5.54 -6.21 -15.78
CA PHE A 132 -4.22 -5.65 -15.60
C PHE A 132 -3.48 -5.60 -16.93
N VAL A 133 -2.92 -4.43 -17.24
CA VAL A 133 -2.20 -4.18 -18.50
C VAL A 133 -0.82 -3.57 -18.25
N PRO A 134 0.23 -4.06 -18.93
CA PRO A 134 1.59 -3.53 -18.83
C PRO A 134 1.76 -2.28 -19.72
N TYR A 135 1.11 -1.17 -19.38
CA TYR A 135 1.04 0.05 -20.21
C TYR A 135 2.42 0.64 -20.50
N HIS A 136 3.40 0.46 -19.63
CA HIS A 136 4.78 0.91 -19.78
C HIS A 136 5.59 0.12 -20.82
N ASP A 137 5.18 -1.11 -21.15
CA ASP A 137 5.86 -2.00 -22.11
C ASP A 137 4.98 -2.23 -23.34
N LYS A 138 5.33 -1.58 -24.44
CA LYS A 138 4.57 -1.63 -25.70
C LYS A 138 4.41 -3.05 -26.26
N THR A 139 5.41 -3.89 -26.09
CA THR A 139 5.41 -5.26 -26.61
C THR A 139 4.47 -6.17 -25.82
N GLU A 140 4.62 -6.13 -24.50
CA GLU A 140 3.75 -6.89 -23.61
C GLU A 140 2.31 -6.37 -23.62
N LEU A 141 2.11 -5.05 -23.77
CA LEU A 141 0.79 -4.45 -23.91
C LEU A 141 0.05 -5.01 -25.15
N LYS A 142 0.71 -5.08 -26.32
CA LYS A 142 0.14 -5.69 -27.55
C LYS A 142 -0.28 -7.14 -27.31
N ARG A 143 0.60 -7.92 -26.67
CA ARG A 143 0.31 -9.32 -26.32
C ARG A 143 -0.93 -9.42 -25.43
N ARG A 144 -0.96 -8.62 -24.35
CA ARG A 144 -2.03 -8.65 -23.35
C ARG A 144 -3.37 -8.19 -23.92
N LEU A 145 -3.38 -7.11 -24.68
CA LEU A 145 -4.62 -6.61 -25.30
C LEU A 145 -5.21 -7.60 -26.32
N TYR A 146 -4.36 -8.27 -27.11
CA TYR A 146 -4.81 -9.36 -27.96
C TYR A 146 -5.42 -10.51 -27.14
N GLN A 147 -4.76 -10.93 -26.05
CA GLN A 147 -5.28 -11.96 -25.17
C GLN A 147 -6.66 -11.60 -24.61
N VAL A 148 -6.80 -10.39 -24.06
CA VAL A 148 -8.06 -9.94 -23.43
C VAL A 148 -9.19 -9.83 -24.46
N LEU A 149 -8.96 -9.14 -25.58
CA LEU A 149 -10.04 -8.77 -26.52
C LEU A 149 -10.35 -9.83 -27.56
N ALA A 150 -9.37 -10.64 -27.95
CA ALA A 150 -9.52 -11.62 -29.04
C ALA A 150 -9.62 -13.07 -28.57
N VAL A 151 -9.15 -13.37 -27.34
CA VAL A 151 -9.16 -14.73 -26.77
C VAL A 151 -10.09 -14.83 -25.60
N ASP A 152 -9.82 -14.11 -24.49
CA ASP A 152 -10.57 -14.24 -23.24
C ASP A 152 -12.03 -13.79 -23.43
N ARG A 153 -12.24 -12.61 -24.03
CA ARG A 153 -13.59 -12.06 -24.31
C ARG A 153 -14.42 -12.96 -25.22
N VAL A 154 -13.80 -13.60 -26.20
CA VAL A 154 -14.48 -14.55 -27.10
C VAL A 154 -14.88 -15.80 -26.33
N ALA A 155 -14.00 -16.36 -25.50
CA ALA A 155 -14.28 -17.51 -24.66
C ALA A 155 -15.38 -17.22 -23.64
N ASP A 156 -15.40 -16.03 -23.06
CA ASP A 156 -16.46 -15.60 -22.13
C ASP A 156 -17.82 -15.49 -22.83
N ALA A 157 -17.87 -14.93 -24.05
CA ALA A 157 -19.09 -14.85 -24.83
C ALA A 157 -19.62 -16.24 -25.25
N GLU A 158 -18.73 -17.17 -25.62
CA GLU A 158 -19.09 -18.59 -25.89
C GLU A 158 -19.63 -19.30 -24.65
N ALA A 159 -19.18 -18.89 -23.44
CA ALA A 159 -19.68 -19.37 -22.16
C ALA A 159 -20.94 -18.63 -21.66
N GLY A 160 -21.53 -17.74 -22.48
CA GLY A 160 -22.73 -16.96 -22.14
C GLY A 160 -22.47 -15.72 -21.28
N ARG A 161 -21.22 -15.33 -21.14
CA ARG A 161 -20.80 -14.11 -20.42
C ARG A 161 -20.35 -13.05 -21.42
N GLY A 162 -21.10 -11.97 -21.55
CA GLY A 162 -20.82 -10.87 -22.49
C GLY A 162 -21.27 -11.14 -23.94
N ARG A 163 -20.98 -10.19 -24.84
CA ARG A 163 -21.36 -10.23 -26.26
C ARG A 163 -20.21 -9.78 -27.15
N VAL A 164 -19.86 -10.59 -28.14
CA VAL A 164 -18.90 -10.21 -29.19
C VAL A 164 -19.64 -9.95 -30.47
N ARG A 165 -19.49 -8.73 -31.02
CA ARG A 165 -20.06 -8.33 -32.31
C ARG A 165 -18.95 -8.18 -33.36
N GLY A 166 -19.33 -8.35 -34.61
CA GLY A 166 -18.49 -8.08 -35.78
C GLY A 166 -17.38 -9.12 -36.03
N PRO A 167 -16.40 -8.78 -36.88
CA PRO A 167 -15.34 -9.70 -37.26
C PRO A 167 -14.36 -9.93 -36.12
N LYS A 168 -13.73 -11.12 -36.09
CA LYS A 168 -12.69 -11.46 -35.11
C LYS A 168 -11.53 -10.46 -35.17
N ILE A 169 -11.06 -10.07 -34.02
CA ILE A 169 -9.90 -9.20 -33.87
C ILE A 169 -8.64 -10.02 -34.14
N THR A 170 -7.80 -9.55 -35.05
CA THR A 170 -6.52 -10.18 -35.38
C THR A 170 -5.36 -9.54 -34.62
N ARG A 171 -4.26 -10.27 -34.45
CA ARG A 171 -3.06 -9.74 -33.80
C ARG A 171 -2.50 -8.51 -34.53
N SER A 172 -2.51 -8.52 -35.87
CA SER A 172 -2.05 -7.40 -36.69
C SER A 172 -2.89 -6.14 -36.47
N GLU A 173 -4.21 -6.28 -36.29
CA GLU A 173 -5.08 -5.14 -35.98
C GLU A 173 -4.79 -4.56 -34.62
N VAL A 174 -4.57 -5.40 -33.60
CA VAL A 174 -4.17 -4.96 -32.25
C VAL A 174 -2.82 -4.24 -32.31
N ASP A 175 -1.84 -4.81 -33.00
CA ASP A 175 -0.50 -4.21 -33.15
C ASP A 175 -0.58 -2.82 -33.81
N ALA A 176 -1.40 -2.68 -34.87
CA ALA A 176 -1.62 -1.42 -35.56
C ALA A 176 -2.39 -0.41 -34.69
N ALA A 177 -3.40 -0.88 -33.94
CA ALA A 177 -4.19 -0.04 -33.04
C ALA A 177 -3.37 0.51 -31.88
N VAL A 178 -2.51 -0.33 -31.26
CA VAL A 178 -1.59 0.10 -30.18
C VAL A 178 -0.60 1.13 -30.71
N ASN A 179 -0.05 0.95 -31.92
CA ASN A 179 0.86 1.93 -32.50
C ASN A 179 0.16 3.29 -32.71
N ALA A 180 -1.03 3.29 -33.31
CA ALA A 180 -1.80 4.51 -33.53
C ALA A 180 -2.23 5.17 -32.21
N ALA A 181 -2.51 4.38 -31.18
CA ALA A 181 -2.86 4.86 -29.86
C ALA A 181 -1.70 5.62 -29.20
N PHE A 182 -0.47 5.07 -29.25
CA PHE A 182 0.71 5.77 -28.74
C PHE A 182 1.03 7.04 -29.52
N GLU A 183 0.79 7.08 -30.82
CA GLU A 183 0.93 8.29 -31.62
C GLU A 183 -0.09 9.37 -31.26
N ALA A 184 -1.33 8.97 -30.97
CA ALA A 184 -2.37 9.89 -30.51
C ALA A 184 -2.08 10.44 -29.12
N ASP A 185 -1.65 9.58 -28.22
CA ASP A 185 -1.24 9.93 -26.86
C ASP A 185 -0.06 10.93 -26.84
N ALA A 186 0.97 10.65 -27.67
CA ALA A 186 2.11 11.53 -27.78
C ALA A 186 1.74 12.92 -28.32
N ARG A 187 0.87 12.98 -29.33
CA ARG A 187 0.37 14.26 -29.87
C ARG A 187 -0.43 15.05 -28.83
N PHE A 188 -1.28 14.38 -28.07
CA PHE A 188 -2.05 15.00 -27.01
C PHE A 188 -1.14 15.68 -25.96
N HIS A 189 -0.10 14.99 -25.52
CA HIS A 189 0.88 15.57 -24.58
C HIS A 189 1.69 16.72 -25.21
N GLU A 190 2.09 16.60 -26.49
CA GLU A 190 2.78 17.66 -27.22
C GLU A 190 1.88 18.92 -27.35
N ASP A 191 0.59 18.72 -27.64
CA ASP A 191 -0.39 19.83 -27.73
C ASP A 191 -0.52 20.55 -26.37
N ILE A 192 -0.65 19.82 -25.25
CA ILE A 192 -0.73 20.41 -23.90
C ILE A 192 0.55 21.19 -23.58
N GLN A 193 1.72 20.63 -23.85
CA GLN A 193 3.00 21.25 -23.60
C GLN A 193 3.14 22.55 -24.43
N THR A 194 2.79 22.48 -25.72
CA THR A 194 2.82 23.64 -26.60
C THR A 194 1.90 24.75 -26.12
N MET A 195 0.66 24.42 -25.73
CA MET A 195 -0.27 25.38 -25.18
C MET A 195 0.24 25.99 -23.87
N GLY A 196 0.88 25.20 -23.02
CA GLY A 196 1.52 25.67 -21.79
C GLY A 196 2.63 26.67 -22.05
N GLU A 197 3.53 26.37 -22.98
CA GLU A 197 4.63 27.26 -23.39
C GLU A 197 4.11 28.57 -24.03
N GLU A 198 3.09 28.50 -24.87
CA GLU A 198 2.45 29.68 -25.48
C GLU A 198 1.76 30.56 -24.44
N ALA A 199 1.03 29.96 -23.47
CA ALA A 199 0.40 30.66 -22.38
C ALA A 199 1.44 31.30 -21.44
N LEU A 200 2.55 30.62 -21.20
CA LEU A 200 3.66 31.15 -20.40
C LEU A 200 4.28 32.39 -21.07
N LYS A 201 4.53 32.31 -22.37
CA LYS A 201 5.01 33.44 -23.16
C LYS A 201 4.03 34.60 -23.16
N TRP A 202 2.73 34.31 -23.24
CA TRP A 202 1.70 35.36 -23.14
C TRP A 202 1.75 36.09 -21.79
N VAL A 203 1.89 35.33 -20.67
CA VAL A 203 2.02 35.91 -19.32
C VAL A 203 3.25 36.83 -19.26
N GLU A 204 4.38 36.41 -19.81
CA GLU A 204 5.63 37.17 -19.83
C GLU A 204 5.49 38.45 -20.66
N ASP A 205 4.98 38.32 -21.90
CA ASP A 205 4.80 39.44 -22.85
C ASP A 205 3.83 40.53 -22.30
N HIS A 206 2.91 40.19 -21.40
CA HIS A 206 1.90 41.10 -20.86
C HIS A 206 2.16 41.47 -19.37
N GLY A 207 3.30 41.07 -18.81
CA GLY A 207 3.59 41.37 -17.40
C GLY A 207 2.56 40.75 -16.42
N GLY A 208 1.98 39.62 -16.79
CA GLY A 208 0.99 38.91 -15.98
C GLY A 208 1.65 38.06 -14.90
N HIS A 209 0.78 37.38 -14.10
CA HIS A 209 1.22 36.41 -13.10
C HIS A 209 0.45 35.09 -13.28
N GLY A 210 1.16 33.98 -13.25
CA GLY A 210 0.58 32.66 -13.41
C GLY A 210 0.57 31.83 -12.12
N ILE A 211 -0.44 30.98 -12.00
CA ILE A 211 -0.55 29.96 -10.96
C ILE A 211 -0.52 28.59 -11.61
N VAL A 212 0.43 27.75 -11.22
CA VAL A 212 0.40 26.33 -11.54
C VAL A 212 -0.53 25.64 -10.53
N LEU A 213 -1.69 25.19 -11.01
CA LEU A 213 -2.61 24.38 -10.22
C LEU A 213 -2.16 22.93 -10.30
N ALA A 214 -1.27 22.56 -9.42
CA ALA A 214 -0.59 21.28 -9.43
C ALA A 214 -1.44 20.18 -8.77
N GLY A 215 -1.55 19.03 -9.42
CA GLY A 215 -2.35 17.92 -8.91
C GLY A 215 -2.03 16.62 -9.64
N ARG A 216 -3.06 15.87 -9.92
CA ARG A 216 -3.00 14.68 -10.78
C ARG A 216 -4.02 14.86 -11.90
N PRO A 217 -3.91 14.14 -13.03
CA PRO A 217 -4.77 14.37 -14.20
C PRO A 217 -6.26 14.46 -13.89
N TYR A 218 -6.76 13.62 -12.99
CA TYR A 218 -8.17 13.62 -12.58
C TYR A 218 -8.56 14.80 -11.65
N HIS A 219 -7.60 15.59 -11.15
CA HIS A 219 -7.90 16.86 -10.47
C HIS A 219 -8.31 17.97 -11.44
N ASN A 220 -8.15 17.76 -12.75
CA ASN A 220 -8.67 18.66 -13.77
C ASN A 220 -10.19 18.52 -13.98
N ASP A 221 -10.82 17.51 -13.37
CA ASP A 221 -12.27 17.35 -13.39
C ASP A 221 -12.97 18.50 -12.66
N PRO A 222 -13.93 19.22 -13.28
CA PRO A 222 -14.58 20.40 -12.70
C PRO A 222 -15.36 20.13 -11.42
N GLU A 223 -15.94 18.93 -11.26
CA GLU A 223 -16.61 18.55 -10.01
C GLU A 223 -15.60 18.25 -8.90
N ILE A 224 -14.49 17.56 -9.24
CA ILE A 224 -13.44 17.21 -8.27
C ILE A 224 -12.71 18.46 -7.77
N ASN A 225 -12.38 19.40 -8.68
CA ASN A 225 -11.67 20.62 -8.30
C ASN A 225 -12.62 21.77 -7.89
N HIS A 226 -13.93 21.55 -7.92
CA HIS A 226 -14.95 22.53 -7.50
C HIS A 226 -14.82 23.90 -8.19
N ALA A 227 -14.46 23.94 -9.47
CA ALA A 227 -14.24 25.15 -10.25
C ALA A 227 -13.14 26.08 -9.67
N LEU A 228 -12.09 25.50 -9.07
CA LEU A 228 -10.93 26.25 -8.59
C LEU A 228 -10.15 26.97 -9.69
N PRO A 229 -9.98 26.44 -10.91
CA PRO A 229 -9.37 27.18 -12.01
C PRO A 229 -10.09 28.51 -12.30
N GLU A 230 -11.41 28.47 -12.38
CA GLU A 230 -12.25 29.67 -12.61
C GLU A 230 -12.15 30.66 -11.45
N LEU A 231 -12.10 30.14 -10.22
CA LEU A 231 -11.92 31.00 -9.03
C LEU A 231 -10.56 31.70 -9.08
N ILE A 232 -9.46 30.98 -9.39
CA ILE A 232 -8.10 31.55 -9.49
C ILE A 232 -8.05 32.58 -10.61
N SER A 233 -8.61 32.28 -11.79
CA SER A 233 -8.66 33.20 -12.91
C SER A 233 -9.48 34.47 -12.59
N SER A 234 -10.52 34.37 -11.75
CA SER A 234 -11.32 35.53 -11.30
C SER A 234 -10.51 36.52 -10.45
N PHE A 235 -9.35 36.14 -9.95
CA PHE A 235 -8.41 37.01 -9.26
C PHE A 235 -7.35 37.63 -10.19
N GLY A 236 -7.41 37.34 -11.50
CA GLY A 236 -6.49 37.88 -12.50
C GLY A 236 -5.23 37.05 -12.75
N PHE A 237 -5.17 35.83 -12.27
CA PHE A 237 -4.06 34.90 -12.56
C PHE A 237 -4.33 34.07 -13.83
N ALA A 238 -3.27 33.83 -14.61
CA ALA A 238 -3.27 32.75 -15.58
C ALA A 238 -3.16 31.41 -14.85
N VAL A 239 -3.88 30.37 -15.29
CA VAL A 239 -3.87 29.06 -14.65
C VAL A 239 -3.22 28.04 -15.56
N PHE A 240 -2.24 27.32 -15.05
CA PHE A 240 -1.52 26.23 -15.72
C PHE A 240 -1.77 24.92 -14.99
N THR A 241 -1.70 23.81 -15.72
CA THR A 241 -1.62 22.46 -15.15
C THR A 241 -0.15 22.01 -15.03
N GLU A 242 0.14 21.05 -14.18
CA GLU A 242 1.51 20.56 -13.99
C GLU A 242 2.11 19.92 -15.25
N ASP A 243 1.29 19.21 -16.05
CA ASP A 243 1.69 18.51 -17.26
C ASP A 243 2.03 19.48 -18.40
N SER A 244 1.46 20.69 -18.37
CA SER A 244 1.75 21.71 -19.40
C SER A 244 3.17 22.30 -19.29
N LEU A 245 3.81 22.24 -18.10
CA LEU A 245 5.10 22.90 -17.83
C LEU A 245 6.19 21.96 -17.26
N ALA A 246 5.85 20.77 -16.76
CA ALA A 246 6.80 19.89 -16.09
C ALA A 246 7.95 19.39 -16.98
N HIS A 247 7.78 19.38 -18.30
CA HIS A 247 8.80 18.99 -19.28
C HIS A 247 9.97 19.99 -19.40
N LEU A 248 9.79 21.25 -18.98
CA LEU A 248 10.76 22.33 -19.13
C LEU A 248 11.99 22.19 -18.22
N VAL A 249 11.82 21.59 -17.05
CA VAL A 249 12.91 21.41 -16.06
C VAL A 249 12.79 20.05 -15.38
N LYS A 250 13.95 19.45 -15.08
CA LYS A 250 14.01 18.23 -14.26
C LYS A 250 14.31 18.57 -12.81
N PRO A 251 13.71 17.85 -11.83
CA PRO A 251 14.04 18.04 -10.44
C PRO A 251 15.47 17.60 -10.16
N GLU A 252 16.16 18.30 -9.27
CA GLU A 252 17.48 17.90 -8.78
C GLU A 252 17.35 16.64 -7.92
N ARG A 253 18.16 15.63 -8.19
CA ARG A 253 18.17 14.36 -7.45
C ARG A 253 19.53 14.11 -6.78
N PRO A 254 19.58 13.38 -5.64
CA PRO A 254 18.45 12.71 -4.98
C PRO A 254 17.53 13.67 -4.21
N ILE A 255 16.24 13.58 -4.43
CA ILE A 255 15.24 14.21 -3.57
C ILE A 255 15.07 13.42 -2.28
N ARG A 256 14.43 14.01 -1.26
CA ARG A 256 14.23 13.35 0.05
C ARG A 256 13.38 12.07 -0.08
N VAL A 257 12.26 12.17 -0.76
CA VAL A 257 11.35 11.02 -0.97
C VAL A 257 11.93 10.03 -1.97
N VAL A 258 11.48 8.78 -1.89
CA VAL A 258 11.73 7.79 -2.95
C VAL A 258 10.82 8.14 -4.13
N ASP A 259 11.43 8.67 -5.20
CA ASP A 259 10.72 9.11 -6.40
C ASP A 259 10.25 7.92 -7.23
N GLN A 260 9.04 7.45 -6.97
CA GLN A 260 8.53 6.21 -7.55
C GLN A 260 7.16 6.34 -8.23
N TRP A 261 6.46 7.45 -8.06
CA TRP A 261 5.14 7.66 -8.66
C TRP A 261 5.22 8.66 -9.81
N MET A 262 4.70 8.28 -10.95
CA MET A 262 4.85 9.03 -12.20
C MET A 262 4.30 10.46 -12.07
N TYR A 263 3.06 10.63 -11.65
CA TYR A 263 2.44 11.96 -11.55
C TYR A 263 3.07 12.87 -10.48
N HIS A 264 3.62 12.27 -9.42
CA HIS A 264 4.31 13.05 -8.38
C HIS A 264 5.69 13.51 -8.86
N SER A 265 6.36 12.74 -9.74
CA SER A 265 7.60 13.19 -10.39
C SER A 265 7.36 14.46 -11.23
N ARG A 266 6.21 14.59 -11.89
CA ARG A 266 5.78 15.83 -12.55
C ARG A 266 5.64 16.99 -11.57
N LEU A 267 5.04 16.74 -10.38
CA LEU A 267 4.89 17.79 -9.36
C LEU A 267 6.24 18.34 -8.89
N TYR A 268 7.24 17.46 -8.71
CA TYR A 268 8.60 17.91 -8.33
C TYR A 268 9.26 18.71 -9.45
N ALA A 269 9.08 18.30 -10.69
CA ALA A 269 9.61 18.99 -11.87
C ALA A 269 9.01 20.40 -11.98
N VAL A 270 7.68 20.52 -11.93
CA VAL A 270 7.02 21.83 -12.04
C VAL A 270 7.29 22.72 -10.83
N ALA A 271 7.38 22.16 -9.62
CA ALA A 271 7.78 22.93 -8.43
C ALA A 271 9.19 23.52 -8.63
N ARG A 272 10.14 22.71 -9.13
CA ARG A 272 11.48 23.20 -9.47
C ARG A 272 11.43 24.30 -10.53
N PHE A 273 10.61 24.15 -11.56
CA PHE A 273 10.42 25.18 -12.59
C PHE A 273 9.90 26.50 -12.00
N VAL A 274 8.87 26.45 -11.16
CA VAL A 274 8.30 27.61 -10.49
C VAL A 274 9.34 28.37 -9.64
N THR A 275 10.28 27.65 -9.01
CA THR A 275 11.35 28.32 -8.22
C THR A 275 12.29 29.16 -9.07
N MET A 276 12.37 28.93 -10.38
CA MET A 276 13.24 29.65 -11.31
C MET A 276 12.55 30.88 -11.94
N ARG A 277 11.29 31.13 -11.59
CA ARG A 277 10.46 32.22 -12.17
C ARG A 277 9.89 33.13 -11.09
N ASN A 278 9.86 34.45 -11.38
CA ASN A 278 9.26 35.44 -10.49
C ASN A 278 7.76 35.62 -10.75
N ASP A 279 7.30 35.34 -11.97
CA ASP A 279 5.95 35.53 -12.46
C ASP A 279 5.06 34.27 -12.35
N LEU A 280 5.56 33.21 -11.70
CA LEU A 280 4.81 31.97 -11.44
C LEU A 280 4.84 31.60 -9.97
N ASP A 281 3.71 31.12 -9.47
CA ASP A 281 3.60 30.46 -8.17
C ASP A 281 2.80 29.16 -8.30
N LEU A 282 2.78 28.33 -7.24
CA LEU A 282 2.16 27.01 -7.26
C LEU A 282 1.09 26.89 -6.17
N ILE A 283 -0.08 26.41 -6.56
CA ILE A 283 -1.13 25.93 -5.65
C ILE A 283 -1.28 24.43 -5.86
N GLN A 284 -1.08 23.63 -4.82
CA GLN A 284 -1.24 22.17 -4.89
C GLN A 284 -2.63 21.75 -4.45
N LEU A 285 -3.27 20.90 -5.28
CA LEU A 285 -4.50 20.20 -4.93
C LEU A 285 -4.18 18.92 -4.19
N ASN A 286 -4.81 18.69 -3.06
CA ASN A 286 -4.63 17.52 -2.21
C ASN A 286 -6.00 16.91 -1.89
N SER A 287 -6.24 15.69 -2.31
CA SER A 287 -7.49 14.98 -1.97
C SER A 287 -7.47 14.52 -0.52
N PHE A 288 -8.56 14.77 0.22
CA PHE A 288 -8.76 14.20 1.55
C PHE A 288 -8.68 12.65 1.49
N GLY A 289 -8.03 12.04 2.46
CA GLY A 289 -7.77 10.60 2.47
C GLY A 289 -6.68 10.11 1.51
N CYS A 290 -6.00 11.02 0.76
CA CYS A 290 -4.87 10.65 -0.07
C CYS A 290 -3.55 10.69 0.70
N GLY A 291 -3.14 9.55 1.23
CA GLY A 291 -1.87 9.47 1.94
C GLY A 291 -0.62 9.62 1.07
N LEU A 292 -0.73 9.48 -0.26
CA LEU A 292 0.36 9.80 -1.18
C LEU A 292 0.60 11.30 -1.23
N ASP A 293 -0.46 12.11 -1.33
CA ASP A 293 -0.34 13.56 -1.28
C ASP A 293 0.28 14.03 0.04
N ALA A 294 -0.09 13.41 1.16
CA ALA A 294 0.50 13.77 2.45
C ALA A 294 2.04 13.63 2.49
N LEU A 295 2.59 12.68 1.73
CA LEU A 295 4.03 12.49 1.60
C LEU A 295 4.66 13.46 0.58
N THR A 296 4.00 13.67 -0.55
CA THR A 296 4.53 14.44 -1.68
C THR A 296 4.37 15.94 -1.50
N THR A 297 3.35 16.39 -0.77
CA THR A 297 3.18 17.79 -0.40
C THR A 297 4.38 18.33 0.37
N ASP A 298 4.90 17.56 1.33
CA ASP A 298 6.12 17.93 2.07
C ASP A 298 7.33 18.13 1.13
N GLN A 299 7.48 17.29 0.10
CA GLN A 299 8.58 17.43 -0.85
C GLN A 299 8.42 18.62 -1.77
N VAL A 300 7.21 18.93 -2.23
CA VAL A 300 6.93 20.12 -3.03
C VAL A 300 7.16 21.38 -2.21
N GLN A 301 6.69 21.39 -0.95
CA GLN A 301 6.93 22.47 0.00
C GLN A 301 8.42 22.75 0.19
N GLU A 302 9.23 21.71 0.44
CA GLU A 302 10.68 21.84 0.59
C GLU A 302 11.34 22.47 -0.65
N ILE A 303 10.93 22.07 -1.86
CA ILE A 303 11.45 22.63 -3.09
C ILE A 303 11.11 24.13 -3.21
N LEU A 304 9.88 24.51 -2.92
CA LEU A 304 9.43 25.90 -3.04
C LEU A 304 10.06 26.78 -1.97
N GLU A 305 10.00 26.38 -0.69
CA GLU A 305 10.50 27.17 0.45
C GLU A 305 12.02 27.37 0.43
N ALA A 306 12.78 26.38 -0.06
CA ALA A 306 14.23 26.51 -0.23
C ALA A 306 14.61 27.70 -1.13
N SER A 307 13.71 28.15 -2.00
CA SER A 307 13.90 29.29 -2.90
C SER A 307 13.03 30.50 -2.51
N GLY A 308 12.49 30.53 -1.29
CA GLY A 308 11.65 31.64 -0.80
C GLY A 308 10.29 31.76 -1.48
N LYS A 309 9.82 30.72 -2.17
CA LYS A 309 8.46 30.67 -2.72
C LYS A 309 7.44 30.27 -1.64
N ILE A 310 6.23 30.80 -1.77
CA ILE A 310 5.14 30.50 -0.86
C ILE A 310 4.47 29.20 -1.28
N TYR A 311 4.43 28.23 -0.37
CA TYR A 311 3.69 27.00 -0.58
C TYR A 311 2.22 27.16 -0.20
N THR A 312 1.31 26.88 -1.14
CA THR A 312 -0.14 26.91 -0.91
C THR A 312 -0.76 25.57 -1.29
N VAL A 313 -1.48 24.95 -0.35
CA VAL A 313 -2.22 23.70 -0.57
C VAL A 313 -3.72 23.91 -0.37
N LEU A 314 -4.54 23.37 -1.28
CA LEU A 314 -5.99 23.32 -1.19
C LEU A 314 -6.44 21.88 -1.05
N LYS A 315 -7.12 21.55 0.06
CA LYS A 315 -7.72 20.22 0.25
C LYS A 315 -9.06 20.15 -0.45
N ILE A 316 -9.28 19.09 -1.22
CA ILE A 316 -10.51 18.79 -1.94
C ILE A 316 -11.12 17.49 -1.45
N ASP A 317 -12.44 17.47 -1.29
CA ASP A 317 -13.23 16.29 -0.90
C ASP A 317 -14.62 16.35 -1.56
N GLU A 318 -15.56 15.53 -1.14
CA GLU A 318 -16.96 15.57 -1.64
C GLU A 318 -17.77 16.78 -1.18
N VAL A 319 -17.22 17.58 -0.26
CA VAL A 319 -17.86 18.79 0.26
C VAL A 319 -17.17 20.03 -0.28
N SER A 320 -17.78 20.71 -1.25
CA SER A 320 -17.23 21.93 -1.80
C SER A 320 -17.21 23.06 -0.76
N ASN A 321 -16.03 23.56 -0.45
CA ASN A 321 -15.86 24.73 0.44
C ASN A 321 -15.02 25.82 -0.25
N LEU A 322 -15.60 26.45 -1.26
CA LEU A 322 -14.98 27.57 -1.98
C LEU A 322 -14.66 28.79 -1.07
N GLY A 323 -15.32 28.92 0.08
CA GLY A 323 -15.01 29.94 1.06
C GLY A 323 -13.60 29.83 1.61
N ALA A 324 -13.20 28.62 2.06
CA ALA A 324 -11.85 28.36 2.56
C ALA A 324 -10.79 28.54 1.46
N ALA A 325 -11.05 28.02 0.26
CA ALA A 325 -10.17 28.21 -0.90
C ALA A 325 -9.97 29.68 -1.23
N ARG A 326 -11.06 30.47 -1.28
CA ARG A 326 -11.03 31.92 -1.52
C ARG A 326 -10.18 32.68 -0.50
N ILE A 327 -10.29 32.33 0.77
CA ILE A 327 -9.46 32.93 1.84
C ILE A 327 -8.00 32.63 1.61
N ARG A 328 -7.64 31.36 1.34
CA ARG A 328 -6.25 30.96 1.10
C ARG A 328 -5.64 31.63 -0.14
N ILE A 329 -6.40 31.72 -1.24
CA ILE A 329 -5.93 32.39 -2.46
C ILE A 329 -5.73 33.91 -2.18
N ARG A 330 -6.64 34.57 -1.44
CA ARG A 330 -6.44 35.99 -1.04
C ARG A 330 -5.25 36.20 -0.14
N SER A 331 -4.97 35.25 0.78
CA SER A 331 -3.77 35.30 1.61
C SER A 331 -2.50 35.16 0.77
N LEU A 332 -2.49 34.23 -0.21
CA LEU A 332 -1.40 34.10 -1.16
C LEU A 332 -1.21 35.43 -1.92
N MET A 333 -2.27 36.01 -2.48
CA MET A 333 -2.19 37.31 -3.20
C MET A 333 -1.59 38.41 -2.35
N ALA A 334 -1.98 38.52 -1.08
CA ALA A 334 -1.43 39.53 -0.17
C ALA A 334 0.08 39.29 0.05
N ALA A 335 0.47 38.05 0.33
CA ALA A 335 1.86 37.69 0.55
C ALA A 335 2.75 37.89 -0.71
N LEU A 336 2.21 37.62 -1.91
CA LEU A 336 2.92 37.88 -3.18
C LEU A 336 3.15 39.38 -3.39
N LYS A 337 2.16 40.24 -3.06
CA LYS A 337 2.32 41.70 -3.14
C LYS A 337 3.37 42.22 -2.16
N ASP A 338 3.42 41.69 -0.95
CA ASP A 338 4.41 42.07 0.05
C ASP A 338 5.82 41.66 -0.42
N GLN A 339 5.99 40.43 -0.95
CA GLN A 339 7.26 39.99 -1.51
C GLN A 339 7.72 40.79 -2.72
N GLU A 340 6.79 41.21 -3.58
CA GLU A 340 7.12 42.08 -4.72
C GLU A 340 7.54 43.48 -4.25
N ALA A 341 6.87 44.05 -3.25
CA ALA A 341 7.26 45.29 -2.66
C ALA A 341 8.65 45.25 -1.98
N GLU A 342 8.98 44.18 -1.29
CA GLU A 342 10.30 43.95 -0.71
C GLU A 342 11.39 43.85 -1.79
N ARG A 343 11.17 43.09 -2.84
CA ARG A 343 12.11 42.97 -3.98
C ARG A 343 12.36 44.34 -4.67
N LEU A 344 11.29 45.11 -4.86
CA LEU A 344 11.37 46.44 -5.44
C LEU A 344 12.19 47.40 -4.56
N ALA A 345 12.01 47.31 -3.24
CA ALA A 345 12.78 48.08 -2.27
C ALA A 345 14.26 47.67 -2.28
N GLU A 346 14.56 46.40 -2.34
CA GLU A 346 15.94 45.86 -2.44
C GLU A 346 16.62 46.30 -3.74
N ALA A 347 15.94 46.16 -4.91
CA ALA A 347 16.45 46.56 -6.20
C ALA A 347 16.70 48.09 -6.23
N THR A 348 15.82 48.88 -5.67
CA THR A 348 15.97 50.33 -5.54
C THR A 348 17.17 50.68 -4.65
N ALA A 349 17.37 49.94 -3.56
CA ALA A 349 18.54 50.13 -2.67
C ALA A 349 19.85 49.73 -3.33
N ALA A 350 19.82 48.74 -4.24
CA ALA A 350 20.98 48.29 -5.01
C ALA A 350 21.33 49.22 -6.21
N GLY A 351 20.46 50.21 -6.53
CA GLY A 351 20.66 51.13 -7.65
C GLY A 351 20.39 50.55 -9.03
N GLU A 352 19.62 49.44 -9.09
CA GLU A 352 19.16 48.82 -10.33
C GLU A 352 17.87 49.49 -10.83
N ALA A 353 17.80 49.85 -12.13
CA ALA A 353 16.59 50.39 -12.74
C ALA A 353 15.58 49.26 -12.96
N TYR A 354 14.46 49.32 -12.30
CA TYR A 354 13.37 48.38 -12.49
C TYR A 354 12.41 48.94 -13.56
N GLU A 355 12.29 48.26 -14.69
CA GLU A 355 11.24 48.56 -15.67
C GLU A 355 9.92 47.96 -15.23
N GLN A 356 9.02 48.82 -14.72
CA GLN A 356 7.62 48.47 -14.45
C GLN A 356 6.88 48.35 -15.79
N GLY A 357 6.45 47.18 -16.16
CA GLY A 357 5.53 46.99 -17.28
C GLY A 357 4.15 47.54 -16.93
N ASP A 358 3.72 48.56 -17.67
CA ASP A 358 2.37 49.14 -17.57
C ASP A 358 1.34 48.11 -18.10
N ALA A 359 0.94 47.16 -17.32
CA ALA A 359 -0.13 46.22 -17.66
C ALA A 359 -1.45 46.66 -17.00
N ALA A 360 -2.29 47.36 -17.74
CA ALA A 360 -3.69 47.48 -17.39
C ALA A 360 -4.38 46.10 -17.48
N PRO A 361 -5.33 45.75 -16.62
CA PRO A 361 -6.02 44.48 -16.69
C PRO A 361 -6.76 44.34 -18.02
N VAL A 362 -6.27 43.46 -18.89
CA VAL A 362 -6.90 43.15 -20.18
C VAL A 362 -8.08 42.22 -19.95
N ALA A 363 -9.28 42.66 -20.32
CA ALA A 363 -10.44 41.80 -20.38
C ALA A 363 -10.23 40.69 -21.40
N PRO A 364 -10.74 39.46 -21.20
CA PRO A 364 -10.50 38.34 -22.11
C PRO A 364 -11.07 38.67 -23.49
N SER A 365 -10.20 38.71 -24.51
CA SER A 365 -10.62 38.87 -25.90
C SER A 365 -11.04 37.50 -26.44
N THR A 366 -12.13 37.47 -27.19
CA THR A 366 -12.69 36.26 -27.82
C THR A 366 -11.99 35.84 -29.11
N ASP A 367 -10.94 36.55 -29.51
CA ASP A 367 -10.16 36.24 -30.72
C ASP A 367 -8.83 35.57 -30.32
N ALA A 368 -8.85 34.26 -30.18
CA ALA A 368 -7.63 33.47 -30.02
C ALA A 368 -6.87 33.41 -31.35
N PRO A 369 -5.59 33.77 -31.40
CA PRO A 369 -4.79 33.63 -32.62
C PRO A 369 -4.59 32.17 -33.02
N ALA A 370 -4.59 31.90 -34.33
CA ALA A 370 -4.29 30.58 -34.88
C ALA A 370 -2.85 30.16 -34.47
N PHE A 371 -2.72 29.05 -33.76
CA PHE A 371 -1.51 28.54 -33.19
C PHE A 371 -0.52 28.06 -34.28
N ALA A 372 0.69 28.65 -34.32
CA ALA A 372 1.81 28.14 -35.08
C ALA A 372 2.81 27.50 -34.13
N SER A 373 3.13 26.24 -34.34
CA SER A 373 4.08 25.48 -33.49
C SER A 373 5.48 26.08 -33.58
N ARG A 374 5.83 26.92 -32.61
CA ARG A 374 7.23 27.33 -32.34
C ARG A 374 7.58 26.84 -30.94
N LYS A 375 8.67 26.08 -30.85
CA LYS A 375 9.23 25.73 -29.54
C LYS A 375 9.71 27.02 -28.84
N TYR A 376 9.08 27.33 -27.74
CA TYR A 376 9.52 28.41 -26.85
C TYR A 376 10.77 27.97 -26.09
N THR A 377 11.82 28.82 -26.06
CA THR A 377 13.01 28.56 -25.28
C THR A 377 13.03 29.50 -24.07
N PHE A 378 12.82 28.93 -22.92
CA PHE A 378 12.75 29.64 -21.65
C PHE A 378 14.15 29.92 -21.11
N GLU A 379 14.36 31.11 -20.54
CA GLU A 379 15.55 31.49 -19.78
C GLU A 379 15.21 31.65 -18.29
N ALA A 380 16.06 31.08 -17.42
CA ALA A 380 15.84 31.18 -15.97
C ALA A 380 15.97 32.61 -15.47
N GLN A 381 14.98 33.13 -14.81
CA GLN A 381 14.95 34.49 -14.22
C GLN A 381 15.65 34.57 -12.84
N ARG A 382 15.88 33.42 -12.19
CA ARG A 382 16.55 33.33 -10.88
C ARG A 382 17.24 31.98 -10.68
N GLU A 383 18.27 31.96 -9.88
CA GLU A 383 18.89 30.71 -9.41
C GLU A 383 18.00 30.05 -8.36
N SER A 384 17.83 28.74 -8.46
CA SER A 384 17.11 27.97 -7.48
C SER A 384 18.06 27.26 -6.53
N ALA A 385 17.78 27.32 -5.23
CA ALA A 385 18.59 26.65 -4.23
C ALA A 385 18.59 25.12 -4.43
N SER A 386 19.71 24.46 -4.11
CA SER A 386 19.80 23.00 -4.16
C SER A 386 18.96 22.39 -3.05
N THR A 387 18.15 21.39 -3.43
CA THR A 387 17.31 20.60 -2.52
C THR A 387 17.76 19.14 -2.43
N ALA A 388 18.98 18.85 -2.87
CA ALA A 388 19.54 17.49 -2.79
C ALA A 388 19.70 17.01 -1.35
N TRP A 389 19.32 15.75 -1.13
CA TRP A 389 19.40 15.10 0.18
C TRP A 389 20.47 14.00 0.15
N PRO A 390 21.73 14.30 0.52
CA PRO A 390 22.78 13.29 0.59
C PRO A 390 22.47 12.24 1.64
N LYS A 391 22.73 10.99 1.31
CA LYS A 391 22.56 9.84 2.22
C LYS A 391 23.86 9.61 3.00
N VAL A 392 23.72 9.29 4.29
CA VAL A 392 24.83 8.86 5.14
C VAL A 392 24.90 7.34 5.09
N PRO A 393 25.98 6.74 4.56
CA PRO A 393 26.13 5.29 4.48
C PRO A 393 26.55 4.69 5.81
N PHE A 394 26.08 3.49 6.13
CA PHE A 394 26.62 2.67 7.21
C PHE A 394 27.89 1.95 6.70
N THR A 395 29.06 2.34 7.21
CA THR A 395 30.36 1.86 6.73
C THR A 395 30.84 0.59 7.45
N GLU A 396 31.84 -0.09 6.86
CA GLU A 396 32.50 -1.24 7.51
C GLU A 396 33.19 -0.81 8.83
N GLN A 397 33.76 0.37 8.88
CA GLN A 397 34.35 0.93 10.08
C GLN A 397 33.31 1.08 11.21
N MET A 398 32.12 1.63 10.91
CA MET A 398 31.04 1.76 11.90
C MET A 398 30.61 0.39 12.46
N ARG A 399 30.53 -0.64 11.60
CA ARG A 399 30.27 -2.02 12.06
C ARG A 399 31.36 -2.52 13.01
N ASP A 400 32.64 -2.34 12.62
CA ASP A 400 33.78 -2.86 13.36
C ASP A 400 33.97 -2.11 14.69
N GLU A 401 33.56 -0.84 14.77
CA GLU A 401 33.49 -0.04 15.99
C GLU A 401 32.30 -0.39 16.89
N GLY A 402 31.40 -1.30 16.44
CA GLY A 402 30.29 -1.80 17.24
C GLY A 402 29.13 -0.81 17.40
N TYR A 403 28.84 0.00 16.37
CA TYR A 403 27.68 0.91 16.38
C TYR A 403 26.42 0.19 16.81
N THR A 404 25.62 0.81 17.64
CA THR A 404 24.30 0.32 18.04
C THR A 404 23.32 0.58 16.92
N ILE A 405 22.69 -0.48 16.39
CA ILE A 405 21.72 -0.41 15.32
C ILE A 405 20.32 -0.48 15.94
N LEU A 406 19.63 0.64 15.99
CA LEU A 406 18.26 0.72 16.50
C LEU A 406 17.28 0.14 15.48
N CYS A 407 16.49 -0.84 15.89
CA CYS A 407 15.48 -1.51 15.08
C CYS A 407 14.10 -1.29 15.71
N PRO A 408 13.15 -0.63 15.02
CA PRO A 408 11.80 -0.49 15.56
C PRO A 408 11.10 -1.84 15.68
N GLN A 409 10.27 -1.98 16.71
CA GLN A 409 9.46 -3.18 16.91
C GLN A 409 8.37 -3.25 15.86
N MET A 410 8.18 -4.42 15.25
CA MET A 410 7.10 -4.68 14.29
C MET A 410 6.28 -5.93 14.64
N ALA A 411 6.94 -7.03 14.99
CA ALA A 411 6.31 -8.30 15.34
C ALA A 411 7.06 -8.92 16.52
N PRO A 412 6.62 -8.69 17.76
CA PRO A 412 7.39 -9.01 18.99
C PRO A 412 7.91 -10.45 19.04
N ILE A 413 7.06 -11.43 18.71
CA ILE A 413 7.42 -12.86 18.74
C ILE A 413 8.58 -13.17 17.79
N HIS A 414 8.53 -12.61 16.59
CA HIS A 414 9.49 -12.90 15.51
C HIS A 414 10.78 -12.10 15.67
N PHE A 415 10.63 -10.78 15.91
CA PHE A 415 11.77 -9.87 15.98
C PHE A 415 12.69 -10.14 17.18
N ASP A 416 12.15 -10.70 18.25
CA ASP A 416 12.95 -11.15 19.38
C ASP A 416 13.98 -12.24 19.00
N LEU A 417 13.63 -13.11 18.07
CA LEU A 417 14.54 -14.12 17.53
C LEU A 417 15.45 -13.57 16.43
N VAL A 418 14.92 -12.73 15.54
CA VAL A 418 15.67 -12.09 14.45
C VAL A 418 16.80 -11.22 15.03
N LYS A 419 16.55 -10.49 16.11
CA LYS A 419 17.55 -9.73 16.85
C LYS A 419 18.78 -10.61 17.21
N GLU A 420 18.53 -11.78 17.77
CA GLU A 420 19.63 -12.68 18.19
C GLU A 420 20.40 -13.25 16.99
N VAL A 421 19.74 -13.46 15.84
CA VAL A 421 20.40 -13.86 14.58
C VAL A 421 21.39 -12.78 14.11
N PHE A 422 20.98 -11.50 14.12
CA PHE A 422 21.85 -10.39 13.71
C PHE A 422 22.99 -10.17 14.71
N ARG A 423 22.72 -10.29 16.01
CA ARG A 423 23.76 -10.23 17.06
C ARG A 423 24.79 -11.34 16.88
N GLY A 424 24.35 -12.54 16.55
CA GLY A 424 25.23 -13.66 16.25
C GLY A 424 26.09 -13.49 15.00
N ALA A 425 25.67 -12.61 14.08
CA ALA A 425 26.43 -12.21 12.89
C ALA A 425 27.37 -11.01 13.14
N GLY A 426 27.46 -10.51 14.38
CA GLY A 426 28.36 -9.42 14.76
C GLY A 426 27.77 -8.01 14.66
N TYR A 427 26.45 -7.89 14.47
CA TYR A 427 25.76 -6.61 14.51
C TYR A 427 25.20 -6.33 15.92
N ASN A 428 25.49 -5.16 16.47
CA ASN A 428 24.91 -4.74 17.75
C ASN A 428 23.48 -4.20 17.53
N LEU A 429 22.55 -5.11 17.20
CA LEU A 429 21.14 -4.79 16.94
C LEU A 429 20.38 -4.64 18.26
N GLU A 430 19.72 -3.50 18.44
CA GLU A 430 18.84 -3.22 19.57
C GLU A 430 17.40 -3.08 19.07
N LEU A 431 16.51 -3.95 19.56
CA LEU A 431 15.10 -3.90 19.27
C LEU A 431 14.43 -2.91 20.22
N LEU A 432 13.82 -1.86 19.67
CA LEU A 432 13.19 -0.83 20.48
C LEU A 432 11.92 -1.37 21.16
N PRO A 433 11.75 -1.12 22.45
CA PRO A 433 10.51 -1.45 23.11
C PRO A 433 9.40 -0.50 22.63
N SER A 434 8.28 -1.05 22.26
CA SER A 434 7.09 -0.26 21.91
C SER A 434 5.95 -0.70 22.81
N THR A 435 5.73 0.03 23.89
CA THR A 435 4.81 -0.40 24.92
C THR A 435 3.68 0.59 25.20
N ASP A 436 3.72 1.79 24.60
CA ASP A 436 2.79 2.88 24.93
C ASP A 436 2.57 3.88 23.78
N HIS A 437 1.74 4.88 24.03
CA HIS A 437 1.44 5.95 23.10
C HIS A 437 2.56 7.01 22.96
N ASP A 438 3.60 6.99 23.77
CA ASP A 438 4.67 7.98 23.73
C ASP A 438 5.41 7.95 22.38
N ALA A 439 5.59 6.76 21.82
CA ALA A 439 6.13 6.62 20.46
C ALA A 439 5.23 7.24 19.39
N VAL A 440 3.91 7.18 19.54
CA VAL A 440 2.96 7.82 18.62
C VAL A 440 3.08 9.35 18.70
N GLU A 441 3.12 9.91 19.90
CA GLU A 441 3.29 11.35 20.12
C GLU A 441 4.64 11.85 19.61
N ALA A 442 5.71 11.09 19.82
CA ALA A 442 7.03 11.39 19.28
C ALA A 442 7.00 11.40 17.73
N GLY A 443 6.32 10.42 17.13
CA GLY A 443 6.19 10.33 15.68
C GLY A 443 5.40 11.48 15.06
N LEU A 444 4.32 11.91 15.69
CA LEU A 444 3.48 13.02 15.22
C LEU A 444 4.21 14.36 15.17
N ARG A 445 5.30 14.52 15.89
CA ARG A 445 6.13 15.74 15.81
C ARG A 445 6.88 15.86 14.48
N TYR A 446 7.18 14.74 13.82
CA TYR A 446 8.04 14.69 12.63
C TYR A 446 7.32 14.17 11.39
N VAL A 447 6.24 13.43 11.55
CA VAL A 447 5.50 12.78 10.46
C VAL A 447 4.10 13.37 10.36
N ASN A 448 3.73 13.82 9.17
CA ASN A 448 2.38 14.31 8.91
C ASN A 448 1.35 13.21 9.21
N ASN A 449 0.31 13.56 9.97
CA ASN A 449 -0.74 12.64 10.40
C ASN A 449 -1.47 11.93 9.25
N ASP A 450 -1.59 12.56 8.09
CA ASP A 450 -2.28 12.00 6.93
C ASP A 450 -1.44 10.93 6.19
N ILE A 451 -0.15 10.72 6.55
CA ILE A 451 0.73 9.81 5.81
C ILE A 451 0.33 8.34 6.03
N CYS A 452 0.60 7.79 7.20
CA CYS A 452 0.34 6.38 7.50
C CYS A 452 0.61 6.10 8.99
N TYR A 453 -0.31 5.49 9.69
CA TYR A 453 -0.14 5.18 11.11
C TYR A 453 1.13 4.35 11.41
N PRO A 454 1.44 3.25 10.66
CA PRO A 454 2.70 2.54 10.84
C PRO A 454 3.95 3.43 10.72
N SER A 455 3.97 4.41 9.81
CA SER A 455 5.14 5.29 9.66
C SER A 455 5.31 6.24 10.84
N ILE A 456 4.20 6.70 11.43
CA ILE A 456 4.22 7.53 12.64
C ILE A 456 4.80 6.72 13.80
N LEU A 457 4.28 5.50 14.01
CA LEU A 457 4.72 4.64 15.09
C LEU A 457 6.20 4.24 14.97
N VAL A 458 6.63 3.82 13.78
CA VAL A 458 8.03 3.41 13.53
C VAL A 458 9.00 4.58 13.70
N THR A 459 8.67 5.74 13.12
CA THR A 459 9.49 6.96 13.29
C THR A 459 9.51 7.40 14.75
N GLY A 460 8.36 7.33 15.42
CA GLY A 460 8.24 7.71 16.82
C GLY A 460 9.06 6.85 17.77
N GLN A 461 9.07 5.52 17.61
CA GLN A 461 9.94 4.63 18.39
C GLN A 461 11.41 5.00 18.26
N ILE A 462 11.85 5.34 17.02
CA ILE A 462 13.21 5.75 16.77
C ILE A 462 13.50 7.10 17.44
N MET A 463 12.61 8.09 17.27
CA MET A 463 12.80 9.42 17.83
C MET A 463 12.75 9.42 19.36
N GLU A 464 11.85 8.65 19.97
CA GLU A 464 11.84 8.44 21.43
C GLU A 464 13.17 7.87 21.91
N ALA A 465 13.72 6.87 21.20
CA ALA A 465 15.02 6.30 21.54
C ALA A 465 16.16 7.32 21.41
N ILE A 466 16.20 8.11 20.33
CA ILE A 466 17.18 9.17 20.09
C ILE A 466 17.11 10.25 21.21
N GLU A 467 15.92 10.71 21.56
CA GLU A 467 15.69 11.75 22.53
C GLU A 467 15.85 11.25 23.99
N SER A 468 15.81 9.93 24.22
CA SER A 468 15.86 9.34 25.58
C SER A 468 17.16 9.55 26.33
N GLY A 469 18.25 9.91 25.66
CA GLY A 469 19.60 9.98 26.27
C GLY A 469 20.20 8.61 26.64
N ARG A 470 19.55 7.49 26.29
CA ARG A 470 20.03 6.13 26.61
C ARG A 470 21.13 5.62 25.67
N TYR A 471 21.29 6.24 24.51
CA TYR A 471 22.19 5.80 23.46
C TYR A 471 23.29 6.84 23.18
N ASP A 472 24.48 6.37 22.88
CA ASP A 472 25.56 7.21 22.34
C ASP A 472 25.28 7.51 20.85
N LEU A 473 24.71 8.68 20.57
CA LEU A 473 24.30 9.06 19.22
C LEU A 473 25.45 9.14 18.23
N SER A 474 26.69 9.35 18.70
CA SER A 474 27.89 9.33 17.85
C SER A 474 28.23 7.93 17.32
N LYS A 475 27.68 6.88 17.93
CA LYS A 475 27.85 5.46 17.58
C LYS A 475 26.52 4.75 17.38
N THR A 476 25.55 5.46 16.82
CA THR A 476 24.20 4.94 16.57
C THR A 476 23.91 4.90 15.08
N ALA A 477 23.18 3.89 14.64
CA ALA A 477 22.58 3.75 13.32
C ALA A 477 21.14 3.26 13.47
N VAL A 478 20.34 3.39 12.44
CA VAL A 478 18.94 2.91 12.40
C VAL A 478 18.77 1.90 11.29
N VAL A 479 17.95 0.88 11.50
CA VAL A 479 17.57 -0.07 10.46
C VAL A 479 16.06 -0.14 10.29
N ILE A 480 15.58 -0.16 9.05
CA ILE A 480 14.17 -0.31 8.71
C ILE A 480 13.99 -1.24 7.50
N SER A 481 12.94 -2.07 7.52
CA SER A 481 12.53 -2.82 6.34
C SER A 481 11.75 -1.92 5.38
N GLN A 482 11.88 -2.16 4.07
CA GLN A 482 11.10 -1.50 3.03
C GLN A 482 10.39 -2.56 2.18
N THR A 483 9.08 -2.39 2.01
CA THR A 483 8.27 -3.31 1.21
C THR A 483 8.54 -3.20 -0.29
N GLY A 484 8.99 -2.04 -0.77
CA GLY A 484 9.07 -1.75 -2.21
C GLY A 484 7.68 -1.53 -2.82
N GLY A 485 7.61 -1.36 -4.14
CA GLY A 485 6.37 -1.15 -4.88
C GLY A 485 5.75 0.23 -4.69
N GLY A 486 4.52 0.41 -5.18
CA GLY A 486 3.81 1.71 -5.18
C GLY A 486 3.18 2.10 -3.84
N CYS A 487 3.32 1.28 -2.78
CA CYS A 487 2.85 1.63 -1.45
C CYS A 487 3.72 2.73 -0.82
N ARG A 488 3.10 3.63 -0.05
CA ARG A 488 3.81 4.69 0.69
C ARG A 488 4.78 4.16 1.75
N ALA A 489 4.64 2.92 2.20
CA ALA A 489 5.59 2.27 3.11
C ALA A 489 7.04 2.24 2.59
N THR A 490 7.26 2.29 1.28
CA THR A 490 8.57 2.43 0.66
C THR A 490 9.30 3.72 1.10
N ASN A 491 8.56 4.72 1.58
CA ASN A 491 9.09 6.02 2.00
C ASN A 491 9.33 6.16 3.52
N TYR A 492 9.14 5.11 4.33
CA TYR A 492 9.44 5.20 5.77
C TYR A 492 10.89 5.63 6.04
N ILE A 493 11.83 5.14 5.24
CA ILE A 493 13.24 5.55 5.34
C ILE A 493 13.44 7.07 5.13
N ALA A 494 12.67 7.66 4.20
CA ALA A 494 12.74 9.10 3.93
C ALA A 494 12.20 9.92 5.11
N LEU A 495 11.13 9.44 5.75
CA LEU A 495 10.53 10.08 6.92
C LEU A 495 11.45 10.00 8.16
N ILE A 496 12.09 8.86 8.37
CA ILE A 496 13.08 8.69 9.44
C ILE A 496 14.27 9.64 9.23
N ARG A 497 14.80 9.72 8.01
CA ARG A 497 15.89 10.67 7.69
C ARG A 497 15.49 12.13 7.90
N LYS A 498 14.24 12.49 7.54
CA LYS A 498 13.67 13.82 7.83
C LYS A 498 13.65 14.07 9.34
N ALA A 499 13.08 13.16 10.11
CA ALA A 499 12.99 13.29 11.56
C ALA A 499 14.36 13.44 12.24
N LEU A 500 15.35 12.63 11.84
CA LEU A 500 16.72 12.74 12.33
C LEU A 500 17.36 14.09 12.00
N ARG A 501 17.13 14.61 10.79
CA ARG A 501 17.67 15.93 10.41
C ARG A 501 17.01 17.07 11.19
N GLU A 502 15.69 17.04 11.34
CA GLU A 502 14.92 18.06 12.08
C GLU A 502 15.25 18.05 13.58
N SER A 503 15.62 16.89 14.13
CA SER A 503 16.11 16.77 15.52
C SER A 503 17.58 17.09 15.70
N GLY A 504 18.30 17.47 14.63
CA GLY A 504 19.71 17.86 14.70
C GLY A 504 20.71 16.71 14.57
N HIS A 505 20.29 15.53 14.11
CA HIS A 505 21.13 14.32 13.97
C HIS A 505 21.20 13.78 12.54
N PRO A 506 21.52 14.62 11.51
CA PRO A 506 21.57 14.19 10.12
C PRO A 506 22.70 13.18 9.82
N GLU A 507 23.68 13.05 10.73
CA GLU A 507 24.83 12.15 10.62
C GLU A 507 24.50 10.69 10.91
N ILE A 508 23.35 10.37 11.53
CA ILE A 508 22.98 9.00 11.86
C ILE A 508 22.59 8.22 10.59
N PRO A 509 23.30 7.12 10.28
CA PRO A 509 22.97 6.30 9.11
C PRO A 509 21.62 5.60 9.27
N VAL A 510 20.83 5.58 8.19
CA VAL A 510 19.57 4.80 8.12
C VAL A 510 19.72 3.70 7.08
N ILE A 511 19.74 2.46 7.56
CA ILE A 511 19.93 1.24 6.77
C ILE A 511 18.57 0.75 6.26
N SER A 512 18.46 0.50 4.97
CA SER A 512 17.26 -0.11 4.36
C SER A 512 17.46 -1.61 4.16
N LEU A 513 16.56 -2.42 4.68
CA LEU A 513 16.48 -3.86 4.40
C LEU A 513 15.64 -4.12 3.14
N SER A 514 16.07 -3.57 2.01
CA SER A 514 15.47 -3.85 0.71
C SER A 514 16.39 -4.76 -0.10
N ALA A 515 15.80 -5.75 -0.79
CA ALA A 515 16.58 -6.65 -1.66
C ALA A 515 17.30 -5.91 -2.82
N VAL A 516 16.83 -4.72 -3.17
CA VAL A 516 17.37 -3.89 -4.25
C VAL A 516 18.47 -2.94 -3.76
N ALA A 517 18.42 -2.50 -2.49
CA ALA A 517 19.33 -1.49 -1.93
C ALA A 517 20.43 -2.05 -1.00
N LEU A 518 20.45 -3.37 -0.80
CA LEU A 518 21.46 -4.01 0.04
C LEU A 518 22.82 -4.06 -0.70
N GLY A 519 23.77 -3.27 -0.26
CA GLY A 519 25.17 -3.33 -0.69
C GLY A 519 25.70 -2.05 -1.32
N GLU A 520 24.93 -1.32 -2.10
CA GLU A 520 25.42 -0.08 -2.74
C GLU A 520 25.47 1.12 -1.78
N ASP A 521 24.45 1.27 -0.94
CA ASP A 521 24.31 2.40 -0.01
C ASP A 521 24.90 2.17 1.39
N ASN A 522 25.12 0.91 1.82
CA ASN A 522 25.54 0.55 3.19
C ASN A 522 26.59 -0.58 3.19
N PRO A 523 27.84 -0.31 2.86
CA PRO A 523 28.87 -1.34 2.73
C PRO A 523 29.18 -2.10 4.03
N GLY A 524 28.88 -1.50 5.18
CA GLY A 524 29.04 -2.13 6.50
C GLY A 524 27.96 -3.13 6.85
N PHE A 525 26.79 -3.12 6.16
CA PHE A 525 25.67 -3.98 6.48
C PHE A 525 25.45 -5.02 5.35
N LYS A 526 25.94 -6.25 5.61
CA LYS A 526 25.90 -7.34 4.60
C LYS A 526 25.02 -8.48 5.05
N ILE A 527 24.03 -8.84 4.27
CA ILE A 527 23.23 -10.04 4.47
C ILE A 527 23.90 -11.23 3.77
N THR A 528 24.55 -12.08 4.56
CA THR A 528 25.15 -13.32 4.05
C THR A 528 24.08 -14.41 3.86
N PRO A 529 24.30 -15.40 2.99
CA PRO A 529 23.39 -16.54 2.86
C PRO A 529 23.17 -17.30 4.18
N ALA A 530 24.17 -17.35 5.05
CA ALA A 530 24.06 -17.95 6.37
C ALA A 530 23.11 -17.16 7.28
N LEU A 531 23.28 -15.84 7.34
CA LEU A 531 22.40 -14.91 8.08
C LEU A 531 20.96 -15.01 7.60
N LEU A 532 20.74 -14.95 6.27
CA LEU A 532 19.41 -15.06 5.68
C LEU A 532 18.73 -16.39 6.05
N LYS A 533 19.47 -17.50 5.94
CA LYS A 533 18.94 -18.81 6.33
C LYS A 533 18.54 -18.87 7.80
N GLN A 534 19.35 -18.32 8.70
CA GLN A 534 19.07 -18.28 10.13
C GLN A 534 17.87 -17.39 10.42
N ALA A 535 17.76 -16.24 9.77
CA ALA A 535 16.60 -15.35 9.88
C ALA A 535 15.30 -16.02 9.42
N VAL A 536 15.32 -16.77 8.32
CA VAL A 536 14.16 -17.54 7.86
C VAL A 536 13.74 -18.59 8.89
N TYR A 537 14.68 -19.34 9.49
CA TYR A 537 14.35 -20.27 10.57
C TYR A 537 13.81 -19.57 11.82
N ALA A 538 14.30 -18.37 12.14
CA ALA A 538 13.80 -17.58 13.25
C ALA A 538 12.34 -17.14 13.03
N VAL A 539 12.01 -16.69 11.83
CA VAL A 539 10.62 -16.33 11.44
C VAL A 539 9.72 -17.56 11.47
N LEU A 540 10.14 -18.67 10.85
CA LEU A 540 9.40 -19.94 10.88
C LEU A 540 9.12 -20.42 12.31
N PHE A 541 10.10 -20.32 13.21
CA PHE A 541 9.90 -20.70 14.60
C PHE A 541 8.94 -19.74 15.31
N GLY A 542 9.00 -18.45 15.01
CA GLY A 542 8.06 -17.46 15.52
C GLY A 542 6.61 -17.77 15.12
N ASP A 543 6.37 -18.12 13.83
CA ASP A 543 5.04 -18.50 13.33
C ASP A 543 4.50 -19.72 14.08
N VAL A 544 5.31 -20.77 14.25
CA VAL A 544 4.93 -21.98 14.99
C VAL A 544 4.59 -21.67 16.45
N MET A 545 5.42 -20.86 17.12
CA MET A 545 5.16 -20.49 18.52
C MET A 545 3.93 -19.63 18.70
N MET A 546 3.69 -18.70 17.78
CA MET A 546 2.48 -17.86 17.76
C MET A 546 1.21 -18.69 17.61
N GLN A 547 1.19 -19.61 16.64
CA GLN A 547 0.07 -20.50 16.41
C GLN A 547 -0.23 -21.36 17.66
N MET A 548 0.80 -21.96 18.25
CA MET A 548 0.63 -22.82 19.42
C MET A 548 0.16 -22.04 20.64
N LEU A 549 0.70 -20.86 20.87
CA LEU A 549 0.31 -20.01 21.99
C LEU A 549 -1.15 -19.59 21.91
N TYR A 550 -1.57 -19.03 20.78
CA TYR A 550 -2.93 -18.50 20.59
C TYR A 550 -3.98 -19.60 20.53
N ARG A 551 -3.62 -20.81 20.06
CA ARG A 551 -4.48 -21.96 20.07
C ARG A 551 -4.68 -22.56 21.46
N CYS A 552 -3.68 -22.56 22.34
CA CYS A 552 -3.72 -23.24 23.63
C CYS A 552 -4.12 -22.31 24.81
N ARG A 553 -3.66 -21.06 24.78
CA ARG A 553 -3.84 -20.12 25.90
C ARG A 553 -5.31 -19.89 26.28
N PRO A 554 -6.28 -19.77 25.37
CA PRO A 554 -7.68 -19.59 25.74
C PRO A 554 -8.31 -20.77 26.51
N TYR A 555 -7.72 -21.95 26.42
CA TYR A 555 -8.25 -23.22 26.96
C TYR A 555 -7.38 -23.83 28.07
N GLU A 556 -6.29 -23.17 28.49
CA GLU A 556 -5.36 -23.72 29.47
C GLU A 556 -6.06 -24.11 30.77
N ALA A 557 -5.82 -25.34 31.27
CA ALA A 557 -6.39 -25.83 32.52
C ALA A 557 -5.80 -25.12 33.76
N THR A 558 -4.55 -24.68 33.63
CA THR A 558 -3.85 -23.89 34.64
C THR A 558 -3.50 -22.54 34.06
N PRO A 559 -4.02 -21.43 34.60
CA PRO A 559 -3.75 -20.09 34.12
C PRO A 559 -2.25 -19.79 34.03
N GLY A 560 -1.79 -19.31 32.87
CA GLY A 560 -0.40 -18.98 32.60
C GLY A 560 0.47 -20.15 32.13
N ALA A 561 -0.04 -21.37 32.05
CA ALA A 561 0.73 -22.54 31.61
C ALA A 561 1.19 -22.42 30.14
N ALA A 562 0.34 -21.91 29.26
CA ALA A 562 0.68 -21.69 27.85
C ALA A 562 1.79 -20.63 27.69
N ASN A 563 1.70 -19.54 28.43
CA ASN A 563 2.74 -18.51 28.46
C ASN A 563 4.07 -19.04 29.03
N ALA A 564 4.02 -19.88 30.06
CA ALA A 564 5.22 -20.49 30.62
C ALA A 564 5.94 -21.41 29.64
N LEU A 565 5.18 -22.24 28.89
CA LEU A 565 5.74 -23.05 27.81
C LEU A 565 6.30 -22.18 26.68
N TYR A 566 5.58 -21.15 26.28
CA TYR A 566 6.03 -20.20 25.27
C TYR A 566 7.39 -19.60 25.66
N GLU A 567 7.53 -19.06 26.87
CA GLU A 567 8.78 -18.45 27.33
C GLU A 567 9.92 -19.47 27.46
N GLU A 568 9.64 -20.71 27.87
CA GLU A 568 10.65 -21.76 27.92
C GLU A 568 11.25 -22.01 26.52
N TYR A 569 10.38 -22.20 25.49
CA TYR A 569 10.85 -22.51 24.16
C TYR A 569 11.43 -21.29 23.44
N MET A 570 10.92 -20.09 23.69
CA MET A 570 11.51 -18.86 23.18
C MET A 570 12.90 -18.60 23.78
N ALA A 571 13.11 -18.85 25.07
CA ALA A 571 14.43 -18.73 25.69
C ALA A 571 15.45 -19.70 25.11
N ARG A 572 15.02 -20.92 24.75
CA ARG A 572 15.86 -21.89 24.04
C ARG A 572 16.13 -21.48 22.60
N ALA A 573 15.12 -20.95 21.91
CA ALA A 573 15.23 -20.44 20.54
C ALA A 573 16.19 -19.26 20.44
N ARG A 574 16.12 -18.27 21.35
CA ARG A 574 17.06 -17.13 21.42
C ARG A 574 18.53 -17.60 21.46
N LYS A 575 18.83 -18.62 22.23
CA LYS A 575 20.20 -19.20 22.30
C LYS A 575 20.63 -19.93 21.03
N LEU A 576 19.68 -20.52 20.31
CA LEU A 576 19.94 -21.32 19.11
C LEU A 576 19.84 -20.49 17.81
N ALA A 577 19.11 -19.38 17.80
CA ALA A 577 18.83 -18.58 16.62
C ALA A 577 20.09 -18.18 15.83
N PRO A 578 21.21 -17.73 16.45
CA PRO A 578 22.46 -17.47 15.75
C PRO A 578 23.09 -18.67 15.04
N LYS A 579 22.65 -19.86 15.35
CA LYS A 579 23.18 -21.14 14.85
C LYS A 579 22.09 -22.05 14.26
N PHE A 580 20.92 -21.49 13.96
CA PHE A 580 19.84 -22.26 13.37
C PHE A 580 20.27 -22.95 12.08
N ASN A 581 19.96 -24.23 12.04
CA ASN A 581 20.06 -25.08 10.87
C ASN A 581 18.87 -26.05 10.87
N ARG A 582 18.70 -26.81 9.78
CA ARG A 582 17.54 -27.70 9.63
C ARG A 582 17.41 -28.70 10.79
N HIS A 583 18.52 -29.24 11.30
CA HIS A 583 18.50 -30.25 12.34
C HIS A 583 18.06 -29.69 13.71
N ASN A 584 18.75 -28.64 14.20
CA ASN A 584 18.44 -28.08 15.53
C ASN A 584 17.09 -27.35 15.55
N TYR A 585 16.70 -26.68 14.44
CA TYR A 585 15.39 -26.08 14.27
C TYR A 585 14.29 -27.17 14.32
N THR A 586 14.38 -28.21 13.48
CA THR A 586 13.36 -29.29 13.45
C THR A 586 13.23 -30.00 14.78
N LYS A 587 14.37 -30.20 15.49
CA LYS A 587 14.35 -30.80 16.83
C LYS A 587 13.63 -29.92 17.83
N LEU A 588 13.92 -28.62 17.83
CA LEU A 588 13.30 -27.68 18.77
C LEU A 588 11.79 -27.56 18.51
N CYS A 589 11.38 -27.46 17.24
CA CYS A 589 9.96 -27.45 16.87
C CYS A 589 9.24 -28.74 17.30
N ARG A 590 9.86 -29.91 17.10
CA ARG A 590 9.26 -31.19 17.53
C ARG A 590 9.01 -31.20 19.03
N GLU A 591 9.97 -30.72 19.83
CA GLU A 591 9.82 -30.67 21.27
C GLU A 591 8.74 -29.68 21.69
N ALA A 592 8.67 -28.51 21.04
CA ALA A 592 7.66 -27.50 21.31
C ALA A 592 6.25 -27.98 20.93
N ILE A 593 6.08 -28.47 19.71
CA ILE A 593 4.78 -29.01 19.24
C ILE A 593 4.29 -30.09 20.18
N ARG A 594 5.16 -31.04 20.57
CA ARG A 594 4.79 -32.09 21.50
C ARG A 594 4.37 -31.54 22.88
N ALA A 595 5.08 -30.56 23.42
CA ALA A 595 4.76 -29.96 24.71
C ALA A 595 3.41 -29.27 24.70
N PHE A 596 3.12 -28.49 23.65
CA PHE A 596 1.82 -27.83 23.48
C PHE A 596 0.69 -28.79 23.12
N ASP A 597 0.98 -29.85 22.33
CA ASP A 597 -0.02 -30.85 21.94
C ASP A 597 -0.47 -31.72 23.12
N THR A 598 0.38 -31.87 24.16
CA THR A 598 0.09 -32.68 25.34
C THR A 598 -0.26 -31.83 26.59
N MET A 599 -0.22 -30.48 26.52
CA MET A 599 -0.59 -29.66 27.66
C MET A 599 -2.08 -29.81 28.00
N PRO A 600 -2.46 -29.79 29.31
CA PRO A 600 -3.85 -29.89 29.72
C PRO A 600 -4.67 -28.66 29.29
N LEU A 601 -5.77 -28.92 28.56
CA LEU A 601 -6.74 -27.90 28.13
C LEU A 601 -8.13 -28.27 28.59
N VAL A 602 -8.99 -27.28 28.81
CA VAL A 602 -10.39 -27.44 29.21
C VAL A 602 -11.29 -26.76 28.20
N GLY A 603 -12.31 -27.48 27.72
CA GLY A 603 -13.28 -26.93 26.78
C GLY A 603 -12.69 -26.58 25.42
N GLU A 604 -11.69 -27.30 24.97
CA GLU A 604 -11.05 -27.10 23.67
C GLU A 604 -12.09 -27.14 22.53
N GLY A 605 -12.06 -26.16 21.64
CA GLY A 605 -13.01 -26.03 20.52
C GLY A 605 -14.39 -25.47 20.89
N THR A 606 -14.63 -25.06 22.14
CA THR A 606 -15.92 -24.51 22.58
C THR A 606 -16.03 -22.99 22.48
N LYS A 607 -14.97 -22.32 22.05
CA LYS A 607 -14.95 -20.85 21.88
C LYS A 607 -15.01 -20.49 20.40
N PRO A 608 -15.68 -19.37 20.02
CA PRO A 608 -15.61 -18.88 18.65
C PRO A 608 -14.18 -18.56 18.24
N ARG A 609 -13.79 -18.98 17.05
CA ARG A 609 -12.49 -18.62 16.46
C ARG A 609 -12.61 -17.30 15.73
N VAL A 610 -11.67 -16.38 15.99
CA VAL A 610 -11.62 -15.04 15.43
C VAL A 610 -10.27 -14.84 14.72
N GLY A 611 -10.33 -14.72 13.40
CA GLY A 611 -9.18 -14.41 12.58
C GLY A 611 -8.75 -12.95 12.69
N VAL A 612 -7.44 -12.68 12.70
CA VAL A 612 -6.88 -11.33 12.64
C VAL A 612 -6.01 -11.24 11.40
N VAL A 613 -6.44 -10.44 10.44
CA VAL A 613 -5.72 -10.15 9.20
C VAL A 613 -5.56 -8.64 9.04
N GLY A 614 -4.79 -8.17 8.07
CA GLY A 614 -4.69 -6.75 7.81
C GLY A 614 -3.30 -6.28 7.40
N GLU A 615 -3.04 -4.99 7.57
CA GLU A 615 -1.73 -4.39 7.31
C GLU A 615 -0.69 -4.98 8.25
N ILE A 616 0.48 -5.31 7.71
CA ILE A 616 1.46 -6.19 8.36
C ILE A 616 1.93 -5.70 9.73
N LEU A 617 2.21 -4.40 9.90
CA LEU A 617 2.61 -3.86 11.19
C LEU A 617 1.41 -3.84 12.15
N VAL A 618 0.26 -3.34 11.70
CA VAL A 618 -0.94 -3.26 12.54
C VAL A 618 -1.44 -4.65 12.95
N LYS A 619 -1.28 -5.65 12.08
CA LYS A 619 -1.64 -7.05 12.39
C LYS A 619 -0.82 -7.63 13.55
N PHE A 620 0.50 -7.38 13.57
CA PHE A 620 1.41 -8.04 14.51
C PHE A 620 1.84 -7.19 15.71
N HIS A 621 1.73 -5.87 15.63
CA HIS A 621 2.21 -4.97 16.66
C HIS A 621 1.11 -4.66 17.70
N PRO A 622 1.25 -5.08 18.95
CA PRO A 622 0.17 -4.95 19.95
C PRO A 622 -0.31 -3.52 20.18
N THR A 623 0.60 -2.57 20.30
CA THR A 623 0.23 -1.14 20.48
C THR A 623 -0.46 -0.58 19.24
N ALA A 624 -0.08 -1.00 18.03
CA ALA A 624 -0.68 -0.52 16.79
C ALA A 624 -2.14 -0.98 16.61
N ASN A 625 -2.53 -2.11 17.23
CA ASN A 625 -3.86 -2.68 17.12
C ASN A 625 -4.63 -2.72 18.46
N ASN A 626 -4.18 -1.94 19.45
CA ASN A 626 -4.79 -1.86 20.78
C ASN A 626 -4.97 -3.25 21.42
N HIS A 627 -3.93 -4.09 21.31
CA HIS A 627 -3.90 -5.45 21.88
C HIS A 627 -5.07 -6.33 21.43
N VAL A 628 -5.40 -6.31 20.14
CA VAL A 628 -6.58 -6.99 19.58
C VAL A 628 -6.67 -8.47 19.96
N VAL A 629 -5.56 -9.21 20.02
CA VAL A 629 -5.53 -10.62 20.44
C VAL A 629 -5.97 -10.76 21.88
N ASP A 630 -5.48 -9.92 22.78
CA ASP A 630 -5.86 -9.94 24.21
C ASP A 630 -7.34 -9.55 24.37
N VAL A 631 -7.86 -8.66 23.53
CA VAL A 631 -9.29 -8.31 23.51
C VAL A 631 -10.12 -9.53 23.09
N ILE A 632 -9.74 -10.23 22.03
CA ILE A 632 -10.43 -11.44 21.55
C ILE A 632 -10.49 -12.52 22.67
N GLU A 633 -9.36 -12.80 23.30
CA GLU A 633 -9.27 -13.81 24.34
C GLU A 633 -10.03 -13.41 25.61
N ARG A 634 -9.94 -12.13 26.03
CA ARG A 634 -10.68 -11.58 27.17
C ARG A 634 -12.20 -11.66 26.95
N GLU A 635 -12.63 -11.49 25.73
CA GLU A 635 -14.03 -11.67 25.35
C GLU A 635 -14.42 -13.17 25.18
N GLY A 636 -13.55 -14.10 25.52
CA GLY A 636 -13.83 -15.55 25.56
C GLY A 636 -13.84 -16.20 24.17
N CYS A 637 -13.04 -15.71 23.24
CA CYS A 637 -12.81 -16.28 21.91
C CYS A 637 -11.39 -16.84 21.76
N GLU A 638 -11.13 -17.57 20.68
CA GLU A 638 -9.80 -18.03 20.27
C GLU A 638 -9.31 -17.13 19.13
N ALA A 639 -8.13 -16.50 19.28
CA ALA A 639 -7.51 -15.72 18.23
C ALA A 639 -6.75 -16.61 17.23
N VAL A 640 -6.89 -16.34 15.94
CA VAL A 640 -6.15 -17.00 14.85
C VAL A 640 -5.46 -15.95 14.01
N VAL A 641 -4.14 -15.95 14.00
CA VAL A 641 -3.32 -14.96 13.28
C VAL A 641 -2.47 -15.70 12.25
N PRO A 642 -2.65 -15.45 10.94
CA PRO A 642 -1.80 -16.03 9.89
C PRO A 642 -0.33 -15.63 10.07
N GLY A 643 0.58 -16.51 9.64
CA GLY A 643 2.02 -16.35 9.87
C GLY A 643 2.65 -15.14 9.15
N LEU A 644 3.80 -14.70 9.67
CA LEU A 644 4.58 -13.61 9.08
C LEU A 644 5.33 -14.05 7.82
N LEU A 645 5.75 -15.31 7.74
CA LEU A 645 6.53 -15.81 6.61
C LEU A 645 5.79 -15.70 5.28
N ASP A 646 4.48 -15.89 5.28
CA ASP A 646 3.68 -15.90 4.05
C ASP A 646 3.72 -14.55 3.32
N PHE A 647 3.93 -13.45 4.02
CA PHE A 647 4.14 -12.14 3.41
C PHE A 647 5.42 -12.08 2.54
N PHE A 648 6.49 -12.74 2.97
CA PHE A 648 7.72 -12.83 2.18
C PHE A 648 7.55 -13.77 0.99
N LEU A 649 6.90 -14.91 1.19
CA LEU A 649 6.59 -15.86 0.11
C LEU A 649 5.67 -15.26 -0.95
N TYR A 650 4.66 -14.51 -0.52
CA TYR A 650 3.79 -13.71 -1.38
C TYR A 650 4.60 -12.77 -2.28
N SER A 651 5.50 -11.98 -1.70
CA SER A 651 6.33 -11.05 -2.44
C SER A 651 7.20 -11.75 -3.50
N MET A 652 7.77 -12.91 -3.17
CA MET A 652 8.59 -13.71 -4.09
C MET A 652 7.75 -14.37 -5.20
N SER A 653 6.52 -14.80 -4.89
CA SER A 653 5.65 -15.52 -5.83
C SER A 653 5.10 -14.62 -6.96
N ASN A 654 5.02 -13.31 -6.73
CA ASN A 654 4.45 -12.36 -7.67
C ASN A 654 5.12 -12.38 -9.06
N ALA A 655 6.43 -12.65 -9.13
CA ALA A 655 7.14 -12.72 -10.41
C ALA A 655 6.60 -13.83 -11.35
N GLU A 656 6.19 -14.96 -10.79
CA GLU A 656 5.60 -16.08 -11.55
C GLU A 656 4.10 -15.88 -11.76
N LEU A 657 3.38 -15.50 -10.71
CA LEU A 657 1.92 -15.41 -10.74
C LEU A 657 1.38 -14.33 -11.68
N GLN A 658 2.17 -13.29 -11.93
CA GLN A 658 1.77 -12.13 -12.74
C GLN A 658 2.35 -12.14 -14.16
N LYS A 659 3.09 -13.18 -14.54
CA LYS A 659 3.80 -13.25 -15.84
C LYS A 659 2.89 -13.07 -17.05
N ASP A 660 1.69 -13.63 -16.99
CA ASP A 660 0.75 -13.64 -18.10
C ASP A 660 0.01 -12.31 -18.27
N GLU A 661 -0.16 -11.56 -17.18
CA GLU A 661 -0.86 -10.27 -17.18
C GLU A 661 0.09 -9.08 -17.34
N LEU A 662 1.22 -9.08 -16.62
CA LEU A 662 2.14 -7.94 -16.55
C LEU A 662 3.51 -8.19 -17.15
N GLY A 663 3.81 -9.43 -17.51
CA GLY A 663 5.14 -9.85 -17.94
C GLY A 663 6.13 -9.97 -16.76
N SER A 664 7.14 -10.80 -16.93
CA SER A 664 8.29 -10.85 -16.03
C SER A 664 9.44 -11.62 -16.66
N SER A 665 10.69 -11.26 -16.30
CA SER A 665 11.85 -11.94 -16.86
C SER A 665 11.95 -13.40 -16.40
N ALA A 666 12.35 -14.30 -17.29
CA ALA A 666 12.50 -15.72 -16.98
C ALA A 666 13.57 -15.96 -15.87
N THR A 667 14.62 -15.14 -15.85
CA THR A 667 15.67 -15.23 -14.84
C THR A 667 15.17 -14.84 -13.45
N THR A 668 14.41 -13.76 -13.34
CA THR A 668 13.78 -13.34 -12.09
C THR A 668 12.83 -14.41 -11.57
N ARG A 669 11.96 -14.97 -12.44
CA ARG A 669 11.04 -16.05 -12.07
C ARG A 669 11.79 -17.27 -11.53
N ALA A 670 12.80 -17.75 -12.28
CA ALA A 670 13.58 -18.93 -11.87
C ALA A 670 14.29 -18.71 -10.53
N GLY A 671 14.86 -17.53 -10.31
CA GLY A 671 15.50 -17.17 -9.04
C GLY A 671 14.53 -17.16 -7.86
N MET A 672 13.36 -16.51 -8.02
CA MET A 672 12.34 -16.45 -6.97
C MET A 672 11.73 -17.82 -6.68
N GLN A 673 11.45 -18.62 -7.70
CA GLN A 673 10.98 -20.00 -7.51
C GLN A 673 12.00 -20.89 -6.77
N ALA A 674 13.31 -20.72 -7.05
CA ALA A 674 14.35 -21.44 -6.33
C ALA A 674 14.37 -21.06 -4.84
N LEU A 675 14.19 -19.77 -4.52
CA LEU A 675 14.09 -19.30 -3.13
C LEU A 675 12.83 -19.86 -2.43
N ILE A 676 11.67 -19.82 -3.08
CA ILE A 676 10.43 -20.40 -2.53
C ILE A 676 10.64 -21.90 -2.25
N LYS A 677 11.17 -22.68 -3.20
CA LYS A 677 11.48 -24.10 -3.00
C LYS A 677 12.45 -24.35 -1.84
N LEU A 678 13.43 -23.45 -1.66
CA LEU A 678 14.36 -23.54 -0.53
C LEU A 678 13.62 -23.34 0.81
N VAL A 679 12.77 -22.34 0.91
CA VAL A 679 11.96 -22.08 2.12
C VAL A 679 11.00 -23.23 2.36
N ASP A 680 10.35 -23.75 1.33
CA ASP A 680 9.47 -24.93 1.42
C ASP A 680 10.22 -26.16 1.94
N TRP A 681 11.43 -26.41 1.45
CA TRP A 681 12.28 -27.47 1.97
C TRP A 681 12.66 -27.27 3.44
N MET A 682 12.83 -26.01 3.88
CA MET A 682 13.15 -25.69 5.28
C MET A 682 11.97 -25.96 6.20
N ARG A 683 10.73 -25.64 5.80
CA ARG A 683 9.53 -25.75 6.64
C ARG A 683 8.86 -27.12 6.60
N THR A 684 9.01 -27.90 5.51
CA THR A 684 8.33 -29.20 5.32
C THR A 684 8.39 -30.14 6.52
N PRO A 685 9.52 -30.35 7.23
CA PRO A 685 9.54 -31.28 8.36
C PRO A 685 8.64 -30.85 9.53
N VAL A 686 8.42 -29.55 9.67
CA VAL A 686 7.56 -29.01 10.75
C VAL A 686 6.10 -29.05 10.31
N GLU A 687 5.81 -28.77 9.05
CA GLU A 687 4.46 -28.92 8.49
C GLU A 687 3.94 -30.35 8.66
N GLU A 688 4.78 -31.36 8.32
CA GLU A 688 4.45 -32.78 8.52
C GLU A 688 4.18 -33.15 9.99
N MET A 689 4.82 -32.44 10.94
CA MET A 689 4.53 -32.63 12.36
C MET A 689 3.21 -31.96 12.77
N LEU A 690 2.92 -30.74 12.26
CA LEU A 690 1.67 -30.03 12.53
C LEU A 690 0.47 -30.78 11.93
N GLU A 691 0.58 -31.34 10.72
CA GLU A 691 -0.46 -32.17 10.11
C GLU A 691 -0.82 -33.40 10.94
N LYS A 692 0.18 -34.01 11.57
CA LYS A 692 0.04 -35.17 12.43
C LYS A 692 -0.29 -34.80 13.88
N SER A 693 -0.20 -33.52 14.23
CA SER A 693 -0.57 -33.03 15.53
C SER A 693 -2.07 -33.20 15.76
N ARG A 694 -2.43 -33.35 16.99
CA ARG A 694 -3.82 -33.42 17.45
C ARG A 694 -4.55 -32.05 17.40
N ARG A 695 -3.79 -30.93 17.50
CA ARG A 695 -4.34 -29.60 17.74
C ARG A 695 -4.01 -28.58 16.68
N PHE A 696 -2.90 -28.79 15.98
CA PHE A 696 -2.34 -27.80 15.09
C PHE A 696 -2.50 -28.21 13.64
N GLU A 697 -2.58 -27.24 12.76
CA GLU A 697 -2.70 -27.41 11.32
C GLU A 697 -1.46 -26.82 10.66
N ALA A 698 -1.01 -27.43 9.57
CA ALA A 698 0.06 -26.85 8.77
C ALA A 698 -0.46 -25.62 8.02
N PRO A 699 0.33 -24.56 7.85
CA PRO A 699 -0.07 -23.42 7.04
C PRO A 699 -0.15 -23.84 5.56
N GLU A 700 -1.10 -23.22 4.84
CA GLU A 700 -1.28 -23.45 3.42
C GLU A 700 -0.06 -23.01 2.60
N ARG A 701 0.12 -23.63 1.44
CA ARG A 701 1.18 -23.25 0.50
C ARG A 701 0.78 -21.98 -0.24
N ILE A 702 1.77 -21.11 -0.53
CA ILE A 702 1.54 -19.83 -1.20
C ILE A 702 0.85 -19.98 -2.58
N GLY A 703 1.07 -21.09 -3.27
CA GLY A 703 0.36 -21.42 -4.51
C GLY A 703 -1.13 -21.65 -4.29
N THR A 704 -1.50 -22.42 -3.26
CA THR A 704 -2.91 -22.63 -2.86
C THR A 704 -3.56 -21.32 -2.44
N MET A 705 -2.84 -20.49 -1.67
CA MET A 705 -3.32 -19.16 -1.29
C MET A 705 -3.60 -18.29 -2.52
N ALA A 706 -2.73 -18.33 -3.52
CA ALA A 706 -2.95 -17.60 -4.76
C ALA A 706 -4.19 -18.07 -5.52
N GLU A 707 -4.45 -19.40 -5.57
CA GLU A 707 -5.66 -19.95 -6.20
C GLU A 707 -6.93 -19.55 -5.42
N LYS A 708 -6.89 -19.55 -4.08
CA LYS A 708 -7.99 -19.01 -3.26
C LYS A 708 -8.26 -17.54 -3.62
N ALA A 709 -7.24 -16.68 -3.65
CA ALA A 709 -7.40 -15.27 -4.02
C ALA A 709 -8.04 -15.07 -5.40
N ARG A 710 -7.67 -15.90 -6.40
CA ARG A 710 -8.20 -15.85 -7.78
C ARG A 710 -9.72 -16.06 -7.86
N THR A 711 -10.33 -16.65 -6.85
CA THR A 711 -11.80 -16.79 -6.80
C THR A 711 -12.53 -15.46 -6.55
N VAL A 712 -11.79 -14.43 -6.09
CA VAL A 712 -12.33 -13.12 -5.74
C VAL A 712 -11.70 -12.00 -6.57
N LEU A 713 -10.37 -12.00 -6.73
CA LEU A 713 -9.65 -10.94 -7.43
C LEU A 713 -8.37 -11.44 -8.14
N SER A 714 -7.84 -10.64 -9.06
CA SER A 714 -6.55 -10.96 -9.70
C SER A 714 -5.38 -10.84 -8.72
N VAL A 715 -4.45 -11.80 -8.81
CA VAL A 715 -3.17 -11.77 -8.05
C VAL A 715 -2.24 -10.63 -8.48
N CYS A 716 -2.61 -9.85 -9.48
CA CYS A 716 -1.93 -8.60 -9.83
C CYS A 716 -2.24 -7.45 -8.87
N ASN A 717 -3.25 -7.58 -8.01
CA ASN A 717 -3.45 -6.70 -6.85
C ASN A 717 -2.39 -6.99 -5.78
N ASN A 718 -1.17 -6.47 -5.96
CA ASN A 718 0.00 -6.84 -5.17
C ASN A 718 0.75 -5.66 -4.51
N MET A 719 0.07 -4.54 -4.27
CA MET A 719 0.61 -3.45 -3.46
C MET A 719 0.33 -3.69 -1.98
N GLY A 720 1.32 -3.41 -1.13
CA GLY A 720 1.22 -3.75 0.30
C GLY A 720 1.02 -5.26 0.50
N GLU A 721 0.05 -5.64 1.31
CA GLU A 721 -0.36 -7.04 1.52
C GLU A 721 -1.02 -7.66 0.29
N GLY A 722 -1.61 -6.83 -0.57
CA GLY A 722 -2.18 -7.22 -1.85
C GLY A 722 -3.14 -8.42 -1.74
N TRP A 723 -3.13 -9.28 -2.75
CA TRP A 723 -4.00 -10.45 -2.84
C TRP A 723 -3.86 -11.43 -1.66
N LEU A 724 -2.71 -11.40 -0.95
CA LEU A 724 -2.49 -12.26 0.23
C LEU A 724 -3.52 -11.98 1.31
N LEU A 725 -3.85 -10.72 1.58
CA LEU A 725 -4.85 -10.34 2.58
C LEU A 725 -6.22 -10.97 2.29
N THR A 726 -6.65 -10.96 1.04
CA THR A 726 -7.91 -11.63 0.63
C THR A 726 -7.80 -13.15 0.77
N ALA A 727 -6.65 -13.73 0.40
CA ALA A 727 -6.40 -15.16 0.54
C ALA A 727 -6.40 -15.60 2.00
N GLU A 728 -5.81 -14.82 2.91
CA GLU A 728 -5.84 -15.09 4.36
C GLU A 728 -7.27 -15.11 4.91
N MET A 729 -8.15 -14.22 4.44
CA MET A 729 -9.56 -14.24 4.85
C MET A 729 -10.26 -15.54 4.40
N LEU A 730 -10.05 -15.95 3.15
CA LEU A 730 -10.61 -17.19 2.62
C LEU A 730 -10.06 -18.43 3.36
N ASP A 731 -8.76 -18.43 3.59
CA ASP A 731 -8.09 -19.51 4.31
C ASP A 731 -8.62 -19.68 5.75
N LEU A 732 -8.80 -18.57 6.45
CA LEU A 732 -9.41 -18.56 7.78
C LEU A 732 -10.85 -19.11 7.77
N ILE A 733 -11.65 -18.76 6.77
CA ILE A 733 -13.02 -19.26 6.62
C ILE A 733 -12.99 -20.79 6.41
N ASP A 734 -12.17 -21.27 5.48
CA ASP A 734 -12.02 -22.69 5.17
C ASP A 734 -11.57 -23.51 6.39
N HIS A 735 -10.70 -22.94 7.24
CA HIS A 735 -10.16 -23.56 8.45
C HIS A 735 -10.97 -23.25 9.73
N GLY A 736 -12.24 -22.87 9.58
CA GLY A 736 -13.18 -22.71 10.70
C GLY A 736 -12.98 -21.50 11.59
N ALA A 737 -12.41 -20.43 11.06
CA ALA A 737 -12.36 -19.11 11.70
C ALA A 737 -13.11 -18.06 10.85
N PRO A 738 -14.43 -18.20 10.63
CA PRO A 738 -15.20 -17.31 9.75
C PRO A 738 -15.43 -15.92 10.33
N ASN A 739 -15.11 -15.69 11.61
CA ASN A 739 -15.18 -14.38 12.23
C ASN A 739 -13.85 -13.68 12.06
N ILE A 740 -13.81 -12.57 11.32
CA ILE A 740 -12.54 -11.96 10.91
C ILE A 740 -12.51 -10.48 11.24
N ILE A 741 -11.43 -10.04 11.89
CA ILE A 741 -11.08 -8.65 12.09
C ILE A 741 -9.99 -8.30 11.07
N CYS A 742 -10.31 -7.41 10.14
CA CYS A 742 -9.35 -6.84 9.21
C CYS A 742 -8.80 -5.54 9.80
N THR A 743 -7.61 -5.59 10.38
CA THR A 743 -6.93 -4.46 11.01
C THR A 743 -6.16 -3.66 9.97
N GLN A 744 -6.36 -2.35 9.93
CA GLN A 744 -5.69 -1.53 8.93
C GLN A 744 -5.48 -0.09 9.39
N PRO A 745 -4.44 0.60 8.90
CA PRO A 745 -4.32 2.03 9.08
C PRO A 745 -5.50 2.76 8.43
N PHE A 746 -5.94 3.86 9.02
CA PHE A 746 -6.91 4.75 8.37
C PHE A 746 -6.43 5.14 6.96
N ALA A 747 -7.32 5.11 5.99
CA ALA A 747 -7.04 5.43 4.59
C ALA A 747 -5.86 4.60 3.99
N CYS A 748 -5.72 3.34 4.39
CA CYS A 748 -4.74 2.43 3.77
C CYS A 748 -5.11 2.14 2.33
N LEU A 749 -4.31 2.63 1.38
CA LEU A 749 -4.63 2.59 -0.05
C LEU A 749 -4.82 1.15 -0.60
N PRO A 750 -3.92 0.18 -0.39
CA PRO A 750 -4.14 -1.19 -0.82
C PRO A 750 -5.37 -1.82 -0.18
N ASN A 751 -5.57 -1.61 1.13
CA ASN A 751 -6.61 -2.29 1.88
C ASN A 751 -8.03 -1.78 1.59
N HIS A 752 -8.18 -0.61 0.96
CA HIS A 752 -9.48 -0.22 0.39
C HIS A 752 -9.98 -1.24 -0.63
N VAL A 753 -9.08 -1.82 -1.42
CA VAL A 753 -9.42 -2.81 -2.45
C VAL A 753 -9.38 -4.22 -1.89
N VAL A 754 -8.22 -4.70 -1.41
CA VAL A 754 -7.99 -6.10 -1.04
C VAL A 754 -8.51 -6.46 0.36
N GLY A 755 -8.84 -5.47 1.18
CA GLY A 755 -9.38 -5.63 2.53
C GLY A 755 -10.88 -5.31 2.60
N LYS A 756 -11.28 -4.06 2.25
CA LYS A 756 -12.68 -3.59 2.40
C LYS A 756 -13.58 -3.97 1.22
N ALA A 757 -13.12 -3.73 -0.01
CA ALA A 757 -13.98 -3.95 -1.19
C ALA A 757 -14.32 -5.43 -1.42
N VAL A 758 -13.50 -6.36 -0.95
CA VAL A 758 -13.74 -7.80 -1.09
C VAL A 758 -14.78 -8.34 -0.11
N ILE A 759 -15.10 -7.63 0.99
CA ILE A 759 -15.97 -8.13 2.07
C ILE A 759 -17.36 -8.52 1.55
N LYS A 760 -17.93 -7.71 0.65
CA LYS A 760 -19.25 -7.97 0.05
C LYS A 760 -19.25 -9.30 -0.71
N GLU A 761 -18.24 -9.52 -1.53
CA GLU A 761 -18.08 -10.73 -2.33
C GLU A 761 -17.78 -11.95 -1.45
N LEU A 762 -16.93 -11.81 -0.43
CA LEU A 762 -16.65 -12.88 0.54
C LEU A 762 -17.93 -13.33 1.25
N ARG A 763 -18.76 -12.39 1.73
CA ARG A 763 -20.06 -12.71 2.35
C ARG A 763 -21.05 -13.35 1.38
N ARG A 764 -20.95 -13.02 0.09
CA ARG A 764 -21.79 -13.65 -0.93
C ARG A 764 -21.38 -15.10 -1.18
N GLN A 765 -20.07 -15.38 -1.24
CA GLN A 765 -19.53 -16.74 -1.43
C GLN A 765 -19.63 -17.56 -0.15
N HIS A 766 -19.45 -16.94 1.01
CA HIS A 766 -19.41 -17.54 2.33
C HIS A 766 -20.39 -16.83 3.28
N PRO A 767 -21.70 -17.13 3.20
CA PRO A 767 -22.73 -16.46 4.02
C PRO A 767 -22.55 -16.60 5.53
N GLU A 768 -21.79 -17.61 5.97
CA GLU A 768 -21.39 -17.83 7.36
C GLU A 768 -20.34 -16.85 7.88
N SER A 769 -19.66 -16.13 6.99
CA SER A 769 -18.57 -15.23 7.35
C SER A 769 -19.07 -13.97 8.06
N ASN A 770 -18.35 -13.58 9.11
CA ASN A 770 -18.62 -12.40 9.93
C ASN A 770 -17.36 -11.53 9.97
N ILE A 771 -17.21 -10.66 8.96
CA ILE A 771 -16.00 -9.89 8.72
C ILE A 771 -16.24 -8.43 9.09
N VAL A 772 -15.31 -7.84 9.86
CA VAL A 772 -15.30 -6.41 10.18
C VAL A 772 -13.94 -5.79 9.86
N ALA A 773 -13.94 -4.66 9.15
CA ALA A 773 -12.75 -3.84 8.98
C ALA A 773 -12.67 -2.81 10.12
N VAL A 774 -11.49 -2.70 10.73
CA VAL A 774 -11.21 -1.75 11.81
C VAL A 774 -10.03 -0.86 11.40
N ASP A 775 -10.29 0.43 11.31
CA ASP A 775 -9.28 1.43 11.00
C ASP A 775 -8.58 1.90 12.28
N TYR A 776 -7.24 1.96 12.23
CA TYR A 776 -6.39 2.46 13.31
C TYR A 776 -5.70 3.75 12.88
N ASP A 777 -5.73 4.74 13.76
CA ASP A 777 -5.21 6.08 13.53
C ASP A 777 -4.81 6.70 14.88
N PRO A 778 -3.78 7.55 14.97
CA PRO A 778 -3.39 8.19 16.22
C PRO A 778 -4.50 9.00 16.91
N GLY A 779 -5.39 9.59 16.11
CA GLY A 779 -6.52 10.37 16.59
C GLY A 779 -7.83 9.59 16.74
N ALA A 780 -7.86 8.31 16.37
CA ALA A 780 -9.08 7.52 16.43
C ALA A 780 -9.42 7.10 17.86
N SER A 781 -10.71 7.11 18.15
CA SER A 781 -11.21 6.66 19.47
C SER A 781 -11.04 5.15 19.60
N GLU A 782 -10.17 4.71 20.51
CA GLU A 782 -10.00 3.31 20.90
C GLU A 782 -11.34 2.65 21.28
N VAL A 783 -12.22 3.40 21.94
CA VAL A 783 -13.56 2.94 22.32
C VAL A 783 -14.40 2.56 21.09
N ASN A 784 -14.34 3.33 20.02
CA ASN A 784 -15.08 3.01 18.80
C ASN A 784 -14.55 1.75 18.11
N GLN A 785 -13.23 1.58 18.05
CA GLN A 785 -12.58 0.38 17.53
C GLN A 785 -12.99 -0.84 18.35
N LEU A 786 -12.89 -0.75 19.69
CA LEU A 786 -13.27 -1.80 20.62
C LEU A 786 -14.76 -2.17 20.50
N ASN A 787 -15.64 -1.19 20.34
CA ASN A 787 -17.09 -1.43 20.17
C ASN A 787 -17.39 -2.21 18.89
N ARG A 788 -16.72 -1.90 17.79
CA ARG A 788 -16.84 -2.65 16.51
C ARG A 788 -16.40 -4.11 16.69
N ILE A 789 -15.28 -4.33 17.36
CA ILE A 789 -14.75 -5.67 17.66
C ILE A 789 -15.74 -6.44 18.56
N LYS A 790 -16.22 -5.84 19.63
CA LYS A 790 -17.19 -6.46 20.56
C LYS A 790 -18.50 -6.80 19.89
N LEU A 791 -19.00 -5.94 19.01
CA LEU A 791 -20.21 -6.22 18.22
C LEU A 791 -20.01 -7.46 17.33
N MET A 792 -18.91 -7.53 16.61
CA MET A 792 -18.56 -8.70 15.78
C MET A 792 -18.45 -9.97 16.63
N ILE A 793 -17.77 -9.91 17.78
CA ILE A 793 -17.65 -11.03 18.74
C ILE A 793 -19.02 -11.46 19.28
N SER A 794 -19.92 -10.52 19.53
CA SER A 794 -21.28 -10.84 19.99
C SER A 794 -22.04 -11.68 18.95
N VAL A 795 -21.95 -11.31 17.68
CA VAL A 795 -22.51 -12.08 16.56
C VAL A 795 -21.83 -13.45 16.46
N ALA A 796 -20.51 -13.53 16.62
CA ALA A 796 -19.77 -14.79 16.61
C ALA A 796 -20.26 -15.76 17.70
N LYS A 797 -20.48 -15.27 18.94
CA LYS A 797 -21.02 -16.06 20.06
C LYS A 797 -22.47 -16.51 19.80
N GLU A 798 -23.29 -15.65 19.20
CA GLU A 798 -24.66 -15.97 18.82
C GLU A 798 -24.73 -17.07 17.75
N ASN A 799 -23.92 -16.92 16.68
CA ASN A 799 -23.80 -17.91 15.62
C ASN A 799 -23.36 -19.27 16.16
N MET A 800 -22.42 -19.30 17.07
CA MET A 800 -21.96 -20.53 17.70
C MET A 800 -23.07 -21.19 18.56
N ARG A 801 -23.82 -20.41 19.34
CA ARG A 801 -24.97 -20.90 20.14
C ARG A 801 -26.09 -21.45 19.26
N ALA A 802 -26.31 -20.83 18.10
CA ALA A 802 -27.31 -21.25 17.12
C ALA A 802 -26.86 -22.48 16.28
N GLY A 803 -25.69 -23.05 16.56
CA GLY A 803 -25.15 -24.19 15.83
C GLY A 803 -24.73 -23.85 14.40
N LYS A 804 -24.62 -22.56 14.08
CA LYS A 804 -24.10 -22.05 12.79
C LYS A 804 -22.57 -21.92 12.79
N GLY A 805 -21.92 -22.27 13.91
CA GLY A 805 -20.48 -22.25 14.04
C GLY A 805 -19.84 -23.49 13.41
N PHE A 806 -18.63 -23.32 12.92
CA PHE A 806 -17.82 -24.39 12.37
C PHE A 806 -17.38 -25.36 13.48
N LYS A 807 -17.52 -26.68 13.28
CA LYS A 807 -16.95 -27.68 14.17
C LYS A 807 -15.54 -28.00 13.72
N LEU A 808 -14.59 -27.84 14.60
CA LEU A 808 -13.21 -28.32 14.36
C LEU A 808 -13.23 -29.85 14.25
N GLU A 809 -12.87 -30.38 13.10
CA GLU A 809 -12.87 -31.84 12.87
C GLU A 809 -11.78 -32.57 13.69
N LYS A 810 -10.70 -31.87 14.09
CA LYS A 810 -9.53 -32.46 14.74
C LYS A 810 -9.53 -32.48 16.27
N VAL A 811 -10.58 -32.08 16.94
CA VAL A 811 -10.52 -31.96 18.41
C VAL A 811 -11.55 -32.82 19.10
N ALA A 812 -11.10 -33.93 19.69
CA ALA A 812 -11.85 -34.60 20.74
C ALA A 812 -11.55 -33.89 22.07
N PRO A 813 -12.56 -33.33 22.82
CA PRO A 813 -12.29 -32.75 24.12
C PRO A 813 -11.63 -33.78 25.03
N LEU A 814 -10.62 -33.40 25.77
CA LEU A 814 -10.02 -34.25 26.81
C LEU A 814 -11.09 -34.51 27.88
N ALA A 815 -11.31 -35.76 28.24
CA ALA A 815 -12.18 -36.10 29.37
C ALA A 815 -11.59 -35.46 30.65
N MET A 816 -12.48 -35.06 31.60
CA MET A 816 -12.02 -34.43 32.86
C MET A 816 -11.03 -35.28 33.64
N ASP A 817 -11.08 -36.60 33.52
CA ASP A 817 -10.14 -37.55 34.16
C ASP A 817 -8.71 -37.44 33.57
N GLU A 818 -8.57 -36.97 32.34
CA GLU A 818 -7.28 -36.71 31.69
C GLU A 818 -6.66 -35.39 32.14
N VAL A 819 -7.44 -34.45 32.65
CA VAL A 819 -6.99 -33.16 33.21
C VAL A 819 -6.44 -33.34 34.63
N THR A 820 -6.91 -34.34 35.36
CA THR A 820 -6.55 -34.52 36.80
C THR A 820 -5.30 -35.36 37.03
N GLY A 821 -4.58 -35.76 35.99
CA GLY A 821 -3.25 -36.33 36.19
C GLY A 821 -2.87 -37.55 35.40
N GLN A 822 -3.72 -38.06 34.54
CA GLN A 822 -3.37 -39.12 33.61
C GLN A 822 -3.43 -38.62 32.17
N MET A 823 -2.44 -37.78 31.80
CA MET A 823 -2.21 -37.47 30.39
C MET A 823 -1.72 -38.74 29.70
N ARG A 824 -2.61 -39.43 29.04
CA ARG A 824 -2.20 -40.48 28.11
C ARG A 824 -1.61 -39.83 26.88
N ALA A 825 -0.38 -40.22 26.55
CA ALA A 825 0.20 -39.89 25.28
C ALA A 825 -0.75 -40.42 24.18
N HIS A 826 -1.05 -39.59 23.20
CA HIS A 826 -1.83 -40.04 22.06
C HIS A 826 -0.98 -41.04 21.28
N ASP A 827 -1.36 -42.32 21.32
CA ASP A 827 -0.62 -43.43 20.72
C ASP A 827 -0.49 -43.29 19.20
N ASP A 828 -1.30 -42.45 18.57
CA ASP A 828 -1.35 -42.24 17.12
C ASP A 828 -0.55 -41.02 16.61
N CYS A 829 0.14 -40.26 17.48
CA CYS A 829 0.97 -39.15 17.06
C CYS A 829 2.30 -39.62 16.47
N VAL A 830 2.29 -40.03 15.21
CA VAL A 830 3.48 -40.54 14.50
C VAL A 830 4.61 -39.54 14.41
N SER A 831 4.30 -38.23 14.44
CA SER A 831 5.29 -37.15 14.41
C SER A 831 6.01 -36.98 15.74
N CYS A 832 5.34 -37.33 16.85
CA CYS A 832 5.88 -37.17 18.19
C CYS A 832 6.64 -38.41 18.68
N GLY A 833 6.38 -39.56 18.07
CA GLY A 833 6.75 -40.84 18.62
C GLY A 833 5.98 -41.14 19.92
N PRO A 834 6.05 -42.38 20.48
CA PRO A 834 5.40 -42.69 21.75
C PRO A 834 5.95 -41.76 22.83
N ALA A 835 5.05 -41.04 23.53
CA ALA A 835 5.47 -40.19 24.64
C ALA A 835 6.06 -41.06 25.75
N SER A 836 7.30 -40.83 26.09
CA SER A 836 7.84 -41.50 27.26
C SER A 836 7.10 -40.97 28.50
N GLU A 837 6.76 -41.87 29.43
CA GLU A 837 6.17 -41.49 30.74
C GLU A 837 6.97 -40.38 31.45
N GLU A 838 8.26 -40.29 31.19
CA GLU A 838 9.15 -39.26 31.70
C GLU A 838 8.86 -37.84 31.15
N ALA A 839 8.45 -37.69 29.89
CA ALA A 839 8.15 -36.39 29.29
C ALA A 839 6.84 -35.82 29.83
N VAL A 840 5.83 -36.68 29.97
CA VAL A 840 4.51 -36.31 30.54
C VAL A 840 4.65 -35.95 32.03
N THR A 841 5.42 -36.76 32.77
CA THR A 841 5.70 -36.53 34.22
C THR A 841 6.52 -35.25 34.44
N SER A 842 7.42 -34.89 33.54
CA SER A 842 8.21 -33.68 33.64
C SER A 842 7.38 -32.39 33.47
N VAL A 843 6.42 -32.38 32.53
CA VAL A 843 5.49 -31.24 32.33
C VAL A 843 4.56 -31.12 33.54
N ALA A 844 3.97 -32.20 34.00
CA ALA A 844 3.12 -32.21 35.21
C ALA A 844 3.85 -31.78 36.48
N LYS A 845 5.11 -32.18 36.69
CA LYS A 845 5.96 -31.73 37.79
C LYS A 845 6.37 -30.26 37.71
N ARG A 846 6.54 -29.71 36.51
CA ARG A 846 6.85 -28.28 36.30
C ARG A 846 5.63 -27.40 36.54
N LEU A 847 4.46 -27.80 36.07
CA LEU A 847 3.20 -27.11 36.35
C LEU A 847 2.83 -27.11 37.83
N GLY A 848 3.09 -28.21 38.55
CA GLY A 848 2.83 -28.31 39.99
C GLY A 848 3.82 -27.50 40.88
N ARG A 849 5.02 -27.14 40.38
CA ARG A 849 5.98 -26.31 41.13
C ARG A 849 5.72 -24.79 41.04
N GLY A 850 4.96 -24.35 40.07
CA GLY A 850 4.56 -22.93 39.91
C GLY A 850 3.48 -22.44 40.87
N ILE A 851 2.80 -23.36 41.56
CA ILE A 851 1.67 -23.05 42.48
C ILE A 851 2.12 -22.89 43.94
N LYS A 852 3.40 -23.06 44.26
CA LYS A 852 3.94 -22.84 45.59
C LYS A 852 4.94 -21.69 45.58
N LYS A 853 4.49 -20.48 45.27
CA LYS A 853 5.04 -19.23 45.78
C LYS A 853 4.07 -18.09 45.56
#